data_02a8a748bcf6f4bc34cd984077944923
#
_entry.id   02a8a748bcf6f4bc34cd984077944923
#
_cell.length_a   1.000
_cell.length_b   1.000
_cell.length_c   1.000
_cell.angle_alpha   90.00
_cell.angle_beta   90.00
_cell.angle_gamma   90.00
#
_symmetry.space_group_name_H-M   'P 1'
#
loop_
_entity.id
_entity.type
_entity.pdbx_description
1 polymer ?
#
loop_
_entity_poly.entity_id
_entity_poly.type
_entity_poly.pdbx_seq_one_letter_code
_entity_poly.pdbx_strand_id
1 'polypeptide(L)'
;MDETELSGAVDGANVEAKLFESEEEEDFGEEDEPPRPSNGGYWRQGVVSRSQSPNMADNASDASSLVQPQRPKSRSEMTTSRYNNLSYWKARRVVFYRNGDPFFPGVEFRFKPGRDIVSLEALLDKLSLRMDLPRGARYIFSMDGDRKYRLDELEDGASYVVSSYKTFKAASYGKKNGIWYAAPAGAQGWSKATSRKASVAEADAPPPGGGPVKPSSGRVIRIINNMDHTVQCRVLLNLRTTQPFEEVVEDLGQVLKMNGAKRMYTVSGQEVRSFSQLRNEFADIDTFYLGVGSVGGSVNNLMMSPARRGRSRVINTAIVEDLSKRRSRSKSRPRALYAPESEIVRTNDYTLLEVLKEEPVRVTIKGLRRTFYPPLHHPPMDNTPPEKKLQLEWVFGYRGTDSRKNLWVLPTGELLYFVAAVAVMYDRDEDGQRHYTGHTEDIQCMDLHPSREMVASGQRAGRNRKTQAHIRIWSTETLQTLYVFGMGEFEVGVAAVSFSQLNGGSYVLAVDAGRESILSVWQWQWGHLLGKVATLQEDLTGAAFHPLDDNLMITHGKGHLTFWNRRKDGFFERTDIIKPPSRTSITALQFEQDGDVITADTDGFITVYSVDSDGAYFVKMEYEAHNKGVSALVMLSEGTLLSGGEKDRKICAWDSLQNYKKITESKLSETAGGVRSIYPQRPGRNDGNIYVGTTKNNILEGSLQRRFNQVVFGHGRQLWGLAVHPDDEVFATAGHDKNIAMWRKNKLLWTTQVAFECIALSFHPFGVVLAAGSTEGHLLIINTENGVLTNTIRICGSPLSCIAFNPTGDMIAITSQNGSIYLFRVSRDGFSYKKSNKIRGSQPLTQLDWSTDSNYIQTVTADYDLCFWDVKSLSPEKSPIVMKDVKWYTHNSTVGFMVSGMWNNRFYPMTSIISTASRSAAHDLLISGDTDGYLRLFRYPCLSTKAEYNEEKLYSGTVACGRFLFNDRNVVTVGGTDAALMLWELTEE
;
A
#
# COMPACT_ATOMS: atom_id res chain seq x y z
N MET A 1 -32.65 -50.10 39.68
CA MET A 1 -32.34 -50.05 41.11
C MET A 1 -31.27 -49.00 41.17
N ASP A 2 -31.67 -48.00 41.44
CA ASP A 2 -31.88 -46.79 42.28
C ASP A 2 -30.88 -45.70 41.92
N GLU A 3 -31.37 -44.67 41.30
CA GLU A 3 -31.70 -43.32 41.83
C GLU A 3 -30.88 -42.83 43.04
N THR A 4 -30.14 -41.78 42.83
CA THR A 4 -30.30 -40.55 43.66
C THR A 4 -29.65 -39.32 42.99
N GLU A 5 -30.49 -38.32 42.83
CA GLU A 5 -30.22 -36.92 42.52
C GLU A 5 -29.27 -36.30 43.53
N LEU A 6 -28.44 -35.40 43.04
CA LEU A 6 -28.06 -34.19 43.81
C LEU A 6 -27.74 -33.01 42.88
N SER A 7 -28.68 -32.10 42.87
CA SER A 7 -28.56 -30.75 42.35
C SER A 7 -27.47 -29.96 43.11
N GLY A 8 -26.63 -29.24 42.36
CA GLY A 8 -25.69 -28.26 42.88
C GLY A 8 -25.51 -27.13 41.89
N ALA A 9 -26.29 -26.09 42.07
CA ALA A 9 -26.06 -24.80 41.44
C ALA A 9 -24.69 -24.25 41.86
N VAL A 10 -23.88 -23.89 40.93
CA VAL A 10 -22.68 -23.07 41.17
C VAL A 10 -22.89 -21.72 40.53
N ASP A 11 -23.07 -20.75 41.40
CA ASP A 11 -23.12 -19.31 41.11
C ASP A 11 -21.89 -18.83 40.35
N GLY A 12 -22.13 -17.99 39.35
CA GLY A 12 -21.11 -17.25 38.66
C GLY A 12 -20.46 -16.25 39.59
N ALA A 13 -19.20 -16.46 39.94
CA ALA A 13 -18.37 -15.46 40.58
C ALA A 13 -17.78 -14.52 39.55
N ASN A 14 -18.27 -13.30 39.51
CA ASN A 14 -17.61 -12.15 38.94
C ASN A 14 -16.32 -11.90 39.72
N VAL A 15 -15.17 -12.10 39.10
CA VAL A 15 -13.89 -11.68 39.63
C VAL A 15 -13.66 -10.23 39.16
N GLU A 16 -13.99 -9.27 39.99
CA GLU A 16 -13.53 -7.89 39.87
C GLU A 16 -11.98 -7.85 39.98
N ALA A 17 -11.34 -7.38 38.91
CA ALA A 17 -9.92 -7.10 38.94
C ALA A 17 -9.62 -5.96 39.90
N LYS A 18 -8.94 -6.24 41.02
CA LYS A 18 -8.42 -5.22 41.95
C LYS A 18 -7.33 -4.42 41.23
N LEU A 19 -7.61 -3.18 40.97
CA LEU A 19 -6.65 -2.11 40.66
C LEU A 19 -5.86 -1.80 41.93
N PHE A 20 -4.58 -2.07 41.95
CA PHE A 20 -3.65 -1.51 42.93
C PHE A 20 -3.10 -0.20 42.41
N GLU A 21 -3.62 0.89 42.90
CA GLU A 21 -2.98 2.21 42.84
C GLU A 21 -1.93 2.28 43.96
N SER A 22 -0.67 2.47 43.62
CA SER A 22 0.36 2.90 44.55
C SER A 22 0.56 4.39 44.40
N GLU A 23 -0.11 5.15 45.20
CA GLU A 23 0.23 6.57 45.50
C GLU A 23 1.42 6.54 46.45
N GLU A 24 2.56 7.04 46.05
CA GLU A 24 3.56 7.68 46.88
C GLU A 24 3.99 8.97 46.20
N GLU A 25 3.37 10.07 46.58
CA GLU A 25 3.84 11.41 46.34
C GLU A 25 5.06 11.64 47.27
N GLU A 26 6.26 11.78 46.72
CA GLU A 26 7.36 12.43 47.38
C GLU A 26 7.46 13.87 46.88
N ASP A 27 7.10 14.75 47.80
CA ASP A 27 7.30 16.20 47.86
C ASP A 27 8.82 16.51 47.81
N PHE A 28 9.30 17.25 46.82
CA PHE A 28 10.61 17.90 46.82
C PHE A 28 10.49 19.34 46.32
N GLY A 29 10.85 20.22 47.24
CA GLY A 29 10.79 21.63 47.29
C GLY A 29 11.30 22.41 46.08
N GLU A 30 10.72 23.59 46.01
CA GLU A 30 11.08 24.71 45.16
C GLU A 30 12.54 25.15 45.39
N GLU A 31 13.30 25.26 44.28
CA GLU A 31 14.50 26.12 44.24
C GLU A 31 14.44 27.05 43.03
N ASP A 32 14.65 28.31 43.36
CA ASP A 32 14.58 29.55 42.62
C ASP A 32 15.11 29.61 41.18
N GLU A 33 14.29 30.16 40.27
CA GLU A 33 14.72 30.72 38.98
C GLU A 33 15.04 32.20 39.09
N PRO A 34 16.10 32.72 38.45
CA PRO A 34 16.30 34.14 38.25
C PRO A 34 15.56 34.72 37.03
N PRO A 35 15.26 36.03 37.01
CA PRO A 35 14.21 36.62 36.19
C PRO A 35 14.62 36.90 34.73
N ARG A 36 13.68 36.74 33.80
CA ARG A 36 13.72 37.11 32.39
C ARG A 36 13.42 38.60 32.18
N PRO A 37 13.99 39.24 31.19
CA PRO A 37 13.51 40.55 30.74
C PRO A 37 12.38 40.42 29.71
N SER A 38 11.40 41.29 29.87
CA SER A 38 10.19 41.48 29.10
C SER A 38 10.43 42.10 27.72
N ASN A 39 9.70 41.62 26.67
CA ASN A 39 9.07 42.42 25.61
C ASN A 39 8.18 41.44 24.79
N GLY A 40 6.95 41.60 24.78
CA GLY A 40 5.95 42.52 24.34
C GLY A 40 5.37 42.07 22.98
N GLY A 41 4.09 41.54 22.94
CA GLY A 41 3.41 41.37 21.65
C GLY A 41 2.29 40.33 21.66
N TYR A 42 1.13 40.81 21.96
CA TYR A 42 -0.19 40.14 21.91
C TYR A 42 -0.54 39.37 20.68
N TRP A 43 -1.27 38.23 20.83
CA TRP A 43 -2.48 37.87 20.07
C TRP A 43 -3.36 36.89 20.87
N ARG A 44 -4.58 37.34 21.15
CA ARG A 44 -5.66 36.57 21.80
C ARG A 44 -6.48 35.82 20.78
N GLN A 45 -6.83 34.60 21.11
CA GLN A 45 -7.94 33.82 20.51
C GLN A 45 -9.29 34.35 21.02
N GLY A 46 -10.26 34.51 20.13
CA GLY A 46 -11.65 34.80 20.44
C GLY A 46 -12.54 33.60 20.12
N VAL A 47 -13.25 33.20 21.15
CA VAL A 47 -14.32 32.18 21.12
C VAL A 47 -15.62 32.85 20.70
N VAL A 48 -16.36 32.22 19.79
CA VAL A 48 -17.68 32.66 19.33
C VAL A 48 -18.77 31.92 20.09
N SER A 49 -19.68 32.64 20.71
CA SER A 49 -20.98 32.14 21.15
C SER A 49 -22.13 32.96 20.56
N ARG A 50 -23.19 32.25 20.17
CA ARG A 50 -24.45 32.70 19.60
C ARG A 50 -25.31 33.50 20.58
N SER A 51 -26.08 34.50 20.08
CA SER A 51 -27.54 34.57 20.30
C SER A 51 -28.21 35.79 19.62
N GLN A 52 -29.23 35.45 18.82
CA GLN A 52 -30.57 36.04 18.74
C GLN A 52 -30.80 37.57 18.58
N SER A 53 -31.56 37.84 17.49
CA SER A 53 -32.28 39.07 17.21
C SER A 53 -33.39 39.37 18.21
N PRO A 54 -33.92 40.62 18.30
CA PRO A 54 -35.14 40.95 17.56
C PRO A 54 -35.30 42.38 17.03
N ASN A 55 -36.21 42.46 16.08
CA ASN A 55 -37.09 43.45 15.45
C ASN A 55 -37.27 44.88 16.02
N MET A 56 -37.48 45.76 15.13
CA MET A 56 -38.56 46.77 14.85
C MET A 56 -38.02 48.19 14.58
N ALA A 57 -38.27 48.69 13.48
CA ALA A 57 -39.33 49.50 12.94
C ALA A 57 -39.04 51.02 12.86
N ASP A 58 -39.25 51.52 11.69
CA ASP A 58 -39.95 52.75 11.30
C ASP A 58 -39.20 54.03 10.94
N ASN A 59 -39.60 54.44 9.74
CA ASN A 59 -39.93 55.82 9.24
C ASN A 59 -38.84 56.58 8.50
N ALA A 60 -39.00 56.66 7.23
CA ALA A 60 -39.82 57.48 6.35
C ALA A 60 -39.09 58.66 5.66
N SER A 61 -39.41 58.76 4.39
CA SER A 61 -39.45 59.91 3.51
C SER A 61 -38.17 60.44 2.90
N ASP A 62 -38.00 60.75 1.68
CA ASP A 62 -38.82 61.07 0.52
C ASP A 62 -37.92 61.25 -0.70
N ALA A 63 -38.54 60.93 -1.81
CA ALA A 63 -38.54 61.60 -3.10
C ALA A 63 -37.35 61.58 -4.09
N SER A 64 -37.73 60.96 -5.22
CA SER A 64 -37.57 61.38 -6.59
C SER A 64 -36.20 61.53 -7.21
N SER A 65 -35.86 60.96 -8.31
CA SER A 65 -36.43 60.92 -9.65
C SER A 65 -35.40 60.33 -10.63
N LEU A 66 -35.87 59.48 -11.49
CA LEU A 66 -35.59 59.34 -12.93
C LEU A 66 -34.21 59.83 -13.46
N VAL A 67 -33.49 58.96 -14.14
CA VAL A 67 -33.11 59.03 -15.57
C VAL A 67 -31.92 58.17 -15.88
N GLN A 68 -32.06 57.13 -16.68
CA GLN A 68 -31.03 56.62 -17.57
C GLN A 68 -30.83 57.63 -18.72
N PRO A 69 -29.66 57.77 -19.34
CA PRO A 69 -29.11 56.78 -20.27
C PRO A 69 -27.59 56.83 -20.59
N GLN A 70 -27.20 55.76 -21.33
CA GLN A 70 -26.17 55.75 -22.39
C GLN A 70 -24.69 55.89 -22.07
N ARG A 71 -23.96 54.84 -22.57
CA ARG A 71 -22.52 54.86 -22.89
C ARG A 71 -22.15 55.98 -23.88
N PRO A 72 -20.92 56.47 -23.79
CA PRO A 72 -19.97 56.20 -24.85
C PRO A 72 -18.51 55.97 -24.41
N LYS A 73 -17.72 55.63 -25.41
CA LYS A 73 -16.35 55.15 -25.49
C LYS A 73 -15.26 56.18 -25.09
N SER A 74 -14.11 55.60 -24.71
CA SER A 74 -12.72 56.01 -24.99
C SER A 74 -11.95 56.84 -23.96
N ARG A 75 -10.86 56.19 -23.57
CA ARG A 75 -9.47 56.67 -23.53
C ARG A 75 -9.03 57.69 -22.48
N SER A 76 -8.05 57.17 -21.73
CA SER A 76 -6.86 57.79 -21.16
C SER A 76 -6.98 58.71 -19.94
N GLU A 77 -6.05 58.39 -19.10
CA GLU A 77 -5.32 59.16 -18.12
C GLU A 77 -5.66 59.04 -16.64
N MET A 78 -4.68 58.44 -16.00
CA MET A 78 -4.17 58.66 -14.66
C MET A 78 -5.08 59.30 -13.61
N THR A 79 -5.47 58.45 -12.69
CA THR A 79 -5.49 58.80 -11.26
C THR A 79 -5.03 57.59 -10.43
N THR A 80 -3.87 57.78 -9.84
CA THR A 80 -3.28 56.87 -8.87
C THR A 80 -4.14 56.74 -7.63
N SER A 81 -4.93 55.68 -7.60
CA SER A 81 -5.64 55.27 -6.39
C SER A 81 -4.74 54.45 -5.47
N ARG A 82 -4.77 54.75 -4.18
CA ARG A 82 -4.04 54.09 -3.09
C ARG A 82 -4.26 52.59 -2.93
N TYR A 83 -4.95 51.94 -3.88
CA TYR A 83 -5.27 50.51 -3.89
C TYR A 83 -4.48 49.67 -4.92
N ASN A 84 -3.47 50.25 -5.59
CA ASN A 84 -2.63 49.53 -6.55
C ASN A 84 -1.59 48.60 -5.93
N ASN A 85 -1.53 48.44 -4.61
CA ASN A 85 -0.62 47.52 -3.95
C ASN A 85 -1.24 46.12 -3.65
N LEU A 86 -2.45 45.84 -4.10
CA LEU A 86 -3.09 44.52 -3.89
C LEU A 86 -2.59 43.44 -4.86
N SER A 87 -1.94 43.80 -5.97
CA SER A 87 -1.36 42.85 -6.90
C SER A 87 -0.12 42.13 -6.35
N TYR A 88 0.62 42.75 -5.45
CA TYR A 88 1.82 42.19 -4.81
C TYR A 88 1.51 41.02 -3.87
N TRP A 89 0.31 40.95 -3.32
CA TRP A 89 -0.14 39.90 -2.40
C TRP A 89 -0.88 38.74 -3.08
N LYS A 90 -1.06 38.79 -4.38
CA LYS A 90 -1.74 37.76 -5.15
C LYS A 90 -0.80 36.59 -5.40
N ALA A 91 -1.29 35.36 -5.17
CA ALA A 91 -0.52 34.17 -5.51
C ALA A 91 -0.35 34.09 -7.03
N ARG A 92 0.87 33.93 -7.50
CA ARG A 92 1.19 33.71 -8.92
C ARG A 92 1.15 32.22 -9.26
N ARG A 93 0.56 31.90 -10.39
CA ARG A 93 0.51 30.57 -10.95
C ARG A 93 1.36 30.54 -12.21
N VAL A 94 2.47 29.81 -12.19
CA VAL A 94 3.46 29.79 -13.26
C VAL A 94 3.77 28.35 -13.65
N VAL A 95 3.91 28.09 -14.95
CA VAL A 95 4.24 26.75 -15.48
C VAL A 95 5.71 26.75 -15.93
N PHE A 96 6.47 25.75 -15.49
CA PHE A 96 7.86 25.60 -15.82
C PHE A 96 8.13 24.38 -16.67
N TYR A 97 8.86 24.53 -17.78
CA TYR A 97 9.28 23.49 -18.69
C TYR A 97 10.79 23.22 -18.60
N ARG A 98 11.21 22.01 -18.94
CA ARG A 98 12.61 21.60 -18.93
C ARG A 98 13.28 22.04 -20.24
N ASN A 99 14.44 22.73 -20.15
CA ASN A 99 15.17 23.26 -21.31
C ASN A 99 15.63 22.15 -22.28
N GLY A 100 15.17 22.22 -23.52
CA GLY A 100 15.49 21.26 -24.57
C GLY A 100 14.67 19.96 -24.54
N ASP A 101 13.65 19.89 -23.67
CA ASP A 101 12.72 18.75 -23.58
C ASP A 101 11.29 19.21 -23.94
N PRO A 102 10.88 19.07 -25.21
CA PRO A 102 9.55 19.48 -25.69
C PRO A 102 8.44 18.55 -25.20
N PHE A 103 8.78 17.36 -24.68
CA PHE A 103 7.84 16.36 -24.21
C PHE A 103 7.59 16.43 -22.71
N PHE A 104 8.34 17.24 -21.99
CA PHE A 104 8.12 17.47 -20.57
C PHE A 104 6.78 18.17 -20.34
N PRO A 105 5.86 17.59 -19.55
CA PRO A 105 4.47 18.07 -19.42
C PRO A 105 4.36 19.46 -18.76
N GLY A 106 5.46 19.99 -18.22
CA GLY A 106 5.49 21.20 -17.44
C GLY A 106 5.10 20.98 -15.97
N VAL A 107 5.69 21.79 -15.09
CA VAL A 107 5.38 21.78 -13.66
C VAL A 107 4.70 23.08 -13.30
N GLU A 108 3.44 23.00 -12.85
CA GLU A 108 2.73 24.16 -12.33
C GLU A 108 3.23 24.48 -10.91
N PHE A 109 3.57 25.72 -10.68
CA PHE A 109 4.04 26.25 -9.41
C PHE A 109 3.19 27.43 -8.98
N ARG A 110 2.57 27.33 -7.79
CA ARG A 110 1.82 28.44 -7.18
C ARG A 110 2.58 28.97 -5.99
N PHE A 111 2.87 30.25 -5.96
CA PHE A 111 3.59 30.90 -4.86
C PHE A 111 3.18 32.37 -4.70
N LYS A 112 3.35 32.88 -3.50
CA LYS A 112 3.24 34.30 -3.20
C LYS A 112 4.66 34.86 -3.08
N PRO A 113 5.08 35.79 -3.93
CA PRO A 113 6.38 36.46 -3.80
C PRO A 113 6.50 37.14 -2.43
N GLY A 114 7.66 37.01 -1.80
CA GLY A 114 7.94 37.62 -0.49
C GLY A 114 7.39 36.87 0.72
N ARG A 115 6.47 35.90 0.53
CA ARG A 115 5.93 35.07 1.61
C ARG A 115 6.35 33.59 1.48
N ASP A 116 6.02 32.97 0.36
CA ASP A 116 6.27 31.54 0.14
C ASP A 116 7.62 31.31 -0.54
N ILE A 117 8.08 32.32 -1.27
CA ILE A 117 9.36 32.39 -1.96
C ILE A 117 9.91 33.81 -1.85
N VAL A 118 11.06 33.97 -1.23
CA VAL A 118 11.67 35.30 -0.94
C VAL A 118 12.61 35.74 -2.05
N SER A 119 13.27 34.80 -2.72
CA SER A 119 14.25 35.11 -3.79
C SER A 119 14.12 34.18 -4.99
N LEU A 120 14.72 34.55 -6.13
CA LEU A 120 14.76 33.69 -7.32
C LEU A 120 15.56 32.42 -7.06
N GLU A 121 16.60 32.47 -6.26
CA GLU A 121 17.40 31.30 -5.85
C GLU A 121 16.56 30.32 -5.07
N ALA A 122 15.73 30.78 -4.13
CA ALA A 122 14.82 29.93 -3.37
C ALA A 122 13.76 29.24 -4.27
N LEU A 123 13.35 29.90 -5.37
CA LEU A 123 12.50 29.28 -6.38
C LEU A 123 13.27 28.21 -7.18
N LEU A 124 14.50 28.51 -7.59
CA LEU A 124 15.37 27.59 -8.34
C LEU A 124 15.69 26.32 -7.53
N ASP A 125 15.90 26.43 -6.22
CA ASP A 125 16.11 25.29 -5.34
C ASP A 125 14.87 24.39 -5.29
N LYS A 126 13.68 24.97 -5.13
CA LYS A 126 12.42 24.22 -5.16
C LYS A 126 12.10 23.59 -6.52
N LEU A 127 12.49 24.26 -7.62
CA LEU A 127 12.37 23.73 -8.97
C LEU A 127 13.37 22.60 -9.23
N SER A 128 14.56 22.67 -8.65
CA SER A 128 15.58 21.61 -8.71
C SER A 128 15.05 20.30 -8.14
N LEU A 129 14.28 20.36 -7.04
CA LEU A 129 13.66 19.20 -6.40
C LEU A 129 12.50 18.59 -7.20
N ARG A 130 11.83 19.41 -8.05
CA ARG A 130 10.62 18.95 -8.78
C ARG A 130 10.85 18.62 -10.24
N MET A 131 11.94 19.12 -10.83
CA MET A 131 12.16 19.02 -12.28
C MET A 131 13.24 18.02 -12.67
N ASP A 132 13.88 17.35 -11.72
CA ASP A 132 14.91 16.32 -11.94
C ASP A 132 15.94 16.74 -13.02
N LEU A 133 16.57 17.90 -12.80
CA LEU A 133 17.58 18.44 -13.69
C LEU A 133 18.98 17.95 -13.29
N PRO A 134 19.85 17.51 -14.23
CA PRO A 134 21.11 16.81 -13.92
C PRO A 134 22.08 17.57 -13.02
N ARG A 135 21.96 18.91 -12.96
CA ARG A 135 22.77 19.80 -12.13
C ARG A 135 21.94 20.82 -11.34
N GLY A 136 20.64 20.50 -11.12
CA GLY A 136 19.67 21.40 -10.52
C GLY A 136 19.23 22.54 -11.45
N ALA A 137 18.20 23.27 -11.07
CA ALA A 137 17.72 24.46 -11.77
C ALA A 137 18.64 25.64 -11.45
N ARG A 138 19.17 26.29 -12.46
CA ARG A 138 20.09 27.44 -12.29
C ARG A 138 19.69 28.68 -13.08
N TYR A 139 18.87 28.51 -14.10
CA TYR A 139 18.45 29.59 -15.00
C TYR A 139 17.00 29.45 -15.38
N ILE A 140 16.28 30.58 -15.45
CA ILE A 140 14.91 30.63 -15.94
C ILE A 140 14.90 31.52 -17.19
N PHE A 141 14.23 31.07 -18.24
CA PHE A 141 14.08 31.77 -19.50
C PHE A 141 12.59 31.95 -19.82
N SER A 142 12.23 33.01 -20.53
CA SER A 142 10.94 33.10 -21.19
C SER A 142 10.80 32.00 -22.27
N MET A 143 9.61 31.85 -22.84
CA MET A 143 9.40 30.91 -23.94
C MET A 143 10.14 31.31 -25.22
N ASP A 144 10.53 32.58 -25.33
CA ASP A 144 11.28 33.17 -26.45
C ASP A 144 12.81 33.14 -26.24
N GLY A 145 13.26 32.76 -25.03
CA GLY A 145 14.68 32.57 -24.69
C GLY A 145 15.30 33.69 -23.87
N ASP A 146 14.52 34.66 -23.41
CA ASP A 146 15.03 35.76 -22.58
C ASP A 146 15.23 35.29 -21.14
N ARG A 147 16.38 35.50 -20.60
CA ARG A 147 16.71 35.11 -19.24
C ARG A 147 16.07 36.02 -18.21
N LYS A 148 15.44 35.42 -17.22
CA LYS A 148 14.83 36.09 -16.07
C LYS A 148 15.83 36.11 -14.89
N TYR A 149 15.96 37.26 -14.26
CA TYR A 149 16.92 37.50 -13.17
C TYR A 149 16.26 37.76 -11.82
N ARG A 150 14.98 38.15 -11.83
CA ARG A 150 14.24 38.56 -10.63
C ARG A 150 12.89 37.86 -10.57
N LEU A 151 12.42 37.62 -9.34
CA LEU A 151 11.13 36.98 -9.07
C LEU A 151 9.95 37.80 -9.63
N ASP A 152 10.11 39.13 -9.67
CA ASP A 152 9.08 40.06 -10.14
C ASP A 152 8.82 39.95 -11.65
N GLU A 153 9.79 39.48 -12.42
CA GLU A 153 9.69 39.28 -13.87
C GLU A 153 8.86 38.06 -14.27
N LEU A 154 8.40 37.24 -13.31
CA LEU A 154 7.57 36.08 -13.56
C LEU A 154 6.10 36.48 -13.43
N GLU A 155 5.35 36.44 -14.52
CA GLU A 155 3.95 36.86 -14.59
C GLU A 155 2.99 35.74 -14.18
N ASP A 156 1.83 36.10 -13.61
CA ASP A 156 0.78 35.15 -13.25
C ASP A 156 0.14 34.54 -14.51
N GLY A 157 0.08 33.23 -14.58
CA GLY A 157 -0.43 32.47 -15.74
C GLY A 157 0.57 32.27 -16.87
N ALA A 158 1.79 32.82 -16.77
CA ALA A 158 2.82 32.66 -17.80
C ALA A 158 3.59 31.35 -17.69
N SER A 159 4.27 31.00 -18.79
CA SER A 159 5.10 29.79 -18.90
C SER A 159 6.57 30.16 -19.10
N TYR A 160 7.47 29.39 -18.46
CA TYR A 160 8.92 29.63 -18.49
C TYR A 160 9.67 28.31 -18.68
N VAL A 161 10.92 28.41 -19.13
CA VAL A 161 11.82 27.28 -19.34
C VAL A 161 12.94 27.32 -18.31
N VAL A 162 13.16 26.21 -17.62
CA VAL A 162 14.18 26.07 -16.57
C VAL A 162 15.35 25.24 -17.08
N SER A 163 16.58 25.68 -16.79
CA SER A 163 17.80 25.06 -17.29
C SER A 163 18.89 24.96 -16.21
N SER A 164 19.68 23.90 -16.28
CA SER A 164 20.94 23.76 -15.55
C SER A 164 22.10 24.53 -16.22
N TYR A 165 21.91 24.97 -17.46
CA TYR A 165 22.96 25.58 -18.29
C TYR A 165 22.57 26.99 -18.74
N LYS A 166 23.58 27.83 -19.06
CA LYS A 166 23.37 29.21 -19.48
C LYS A 166 22.72 29.37 -20.87
N THR A 167 22.68 28.30 -21.65
CA THR A 167 22.17 28.33 -23.02
C THR A 167 20.72 27.90 -23.06
N PHE A 168 19.87 28.68 -23.71
CA PHE A 168 18.49 28.31 -24.03
C PHE A 168 18.46 27.42 -25.29
N LYS A 169 17.59 26.41 -25.27
CA LYS A 169 17.33 25.57 -26.45
C LYS A 169 15.90 25.83 -26.88
N ALA A 170 15.76 26.42 -28.06
CA ALA A 170 14.45 26.65 -28.65
C ALA A 170 13.76 25.32 -28.98
N ALA A 171 12.57 25.09 -28.40
CA ALA A 171 11.75 23.92 -28.63
C ALA A 171 10.27 24.29 -28.47
N SER A 172 9.38 23.48 -29.03
CA SER A 172 7.94 23.72 -28.90
C SER A 172 7.44 23.21 -27.54
N TYR A 173 7.71 23.91 -26.46
CA TYR A 173 7.30 23.55 -25.10
C TYR A 173 5.77 23.63 -24.93
N GLY A 174 5.17 22.71 -24.20
CA GLY A 174 3.77 22.77 -23.76
C GLY A 174 2.71 22.52 -24.82
N LYS A 175 3.05 21.95 -25.97
CA LYS A 175 2.05 21.52 -26.96
C LYS A 175 1.36 20.25 -26.43
N LYS A 176 0.09 20.36 -26.09
CA LYS A 176 -0.80 19.20 -25.93
C LYS A 176 -0.83 18.44 -27.26
N ASN A 177 -0.63 17.13 -27.20
CA ASN A 177 -0.53 16.22 -28.32
C ASN A 177 -1.60 16.48 -29.42
N GLY A 178 -1.20 17.12 -30.50
CA GLY A 178 -1.93 17.16 -31.77
C GLY A 178 -1.15 16.36 -32.80
N ILE A 179 -1.86 15.57 -33.53
CA ILE A 179 -1.46 14.60 -34.57
C ILE A 179 -0.28 15.08 -35.41
N TRP A 180 0.79 14.27 -35.45
CA TRP A 180 1.94 14.52 -36.34
C TRP A 180 1.65 14.02 -37.75
N TYR A 181 1.61 14.98 -38.72
CA TYR A 181 1.88 14.68 -40.10
C TYR A 181 3.27 15.24 -40.44
N ALA A 182 4.16 14.38 -40.88
CA ALA A 182 5.44 14.79 -41.46
C ALA A 182 5.16 15.37 -42.85
N ALA A 183 5.49 16.66 -43.03
CA ALA A 183 5.52 17.30 -44.34
C ALA A 183 6.93 17.16 -44.93
N PRO A 184 7.06 16.85 -46.21
CA PRO A 184 8.37 16.83 -46.92
C PRO A 184 8.88 18.24 -47.15
N ALA A 185 10.22 18.36 -47.14
CA ALA A 185 10.93 19.62 -47.34
C ALA A 185 10.69 20.18 -48.76
N GLY A 186 10.39 21.46 -48.80
CA GLY A 186 10.53 22.28 -50.01
C GLY A 186 9.33 23.14 -50.33
N ALA A 187 9.61 24.44 -50.29
CA ALA A 187 8.99 25.57 -50.97
C ALA A 187 8.35 26.67 -50.08
N GLN A 188 8.92 27.78 -50.27
CA GLN A 188 8.56 29.13 -49.81
C GLN A 188 7.18 29.59 -50.28
N GLY A 189 6.54 30.43 -49.48
CA GLY A 189 5.71 31.51 -50.08
C GLY A 189 4.25 31.62 -49.64
N TRP A 190 3.99 32.60 -48.82
CA TRP A 190 2.94 33.60 -48.76
C TRP A 190 1.42 33.32 -48.71
N SER A 191 0.85 33.85 -47.70
CA SER A 191 -0.32 34.73 -47.56
C SER A 191 -1.75 34.16 -47.58
N LYS A 192 -2.37 34.52 -46.44
CA LYS A 192 -3.75 35.08 -46.26
C LYS A 192 -4.98 34.48 -46.93
N ALA A 193 -5.89 34.17 -46.07
CA ALA A 193 -7.27 34.64 -45.98
C ALA A 193 -8.44 33.80 -46.54
N THR A 194 -9.39 33.71 -45.64
CA THR A 194 -10.84 33.71 -45.79
C THR A 194 -11.65 32.44 -45.98
N SER A 195 -12.53 32.34 -45.04
CA SER A 195 -13.78 31.57 -44.96
C SER A 195 -14.54 31.32 -46.26
N ARG A 196 -15.20 30.19 -46.39
CA ARG A 196 -16.62 30.05 -46.63
C ARG A 196 -17.15 28.61 -46.66
N LYS A 197 -18.37 28.54 -46.22
CA LYS A 197 -19.30 27.40 -46.15
C LYS A 197 -19.70 26.78 -47.49
N ALA A 198 -20.27 25.60 -47.34
CA ALA A 198 -21.37 24.98 -48.07
C ALA A 198 -20.97 23.80 -48.99
N SER A 199 -21.49 22.67 -48.73
CA SER A 199 -22.74 21.97 -49.00
C SER A 199 -22.61 20.92 -50.10
N VAL A 200 -23.00 19.68 -49.73
CA VAL A 200 -23.78 18.66 -50.43
C VAL A 200 -23.41 18.27 -51.86
N ALA A 201 -23.09 16.99 -52.07
CA ALA A 201 -23.83 16.10 -52.99
C ALA A 201 -23.32 14.68 -52.96
N GLU A 202 -24.24 13.75 -53.00
CA GLU A 202 -24.20 12.31 -53.16
C GLU A 202 -23.49 11.89 -54.45
N ALA A 203 -22.86 10.71 -54.40
CA ALA A 203 -23.23 9.51 -55.15
C ALA A 203 -22.11 8.50 -55.34
N ASP A 204 -22.50 7.24 -55.17
CA ASP A 204 -22.04 6.00 -55.77
C ASP A 204 -20.78 5.27 -55.29
N ALA A 205 -21.08 4.08 -54.74
CA ALA A 205 -20.17 2.93 -54.55
C ALA A 205 -20.04 2.05 -55.84
N PRO A 206 -19.32 0.89 -55.88
CA PRO A 206 -18.09 0.43 -55.23
C PRO A 206 -17.09 -0.15 -56.26
N PRO A 207 -16.02 -0.89 -56.02
CA PRO A 207 -15.85 -2.14 -55.29
C PRO A 207 -14.47 -2.35 -54.60
N PRO A 208 -14.15 -3.55 -54.13
CA PRO A 208 -13.43 -3.81 -52.91
C PRO A 208 -11.90 -3.95 -53.08
N GLY A 209 -11.17 -3.35 -52.20
CA GLY A 209 -9.75 -3.57 -52.11
C GLY A 209 -9.29 -3.34 -50.67
N GLY A 210 -8.66 -4.33 -50.04
CA GLY A 210 -8.27 -4.37 -48.64
C GLY A 210 -7.46 -3.12 -48.21
N GLY A 211 -8.05 -2.33 -47.33
CA GLY A 211 -7.36 -1.26 -46.64
C GLY A 211 -6.95 -1.76 -45.26
N PRO A 212 -5.82 -1.29 -44.70
CA PRO A 212 -5.32 -1.75 -43.42
C PRO A 212 -6.26 -1.35 -42.30
N VAL A 213 -6.63 -2.34 -41.52
CA VAL A 213 -7.39 -2.21 -40.26
C VAL A 213 -6.76 -1.14 -39.38
N LYS A 214 -7.52 -0.13 -39.01
CA LYS A 214 -7.11 0.86 -37.99
C LYS A 214 -6.74 0.11 -36.71
N PRO A 215 -5.50 0.25 -36.17
CA PRO A 215 -5.09 -0.48 -35.00
C PRO A 215 -5.96 -0.04 -33.79
N SER A 216 -6.56 -1.04 -33.14
CA SER A 216 -7.23 -0.88 -31.87
C SER A 216 -6.28 -0.25 -30.84
N SER A 217 -6.78 0.54 -29.90
CA SER A 217 -5.96 1.20 -28.87
C SER A 217 -5.24 0.23 -27.92
N GLY A 218 -5.68 -1.02 -27.84
CA GLY A 218 -5.08 -2.07 -27.05
C GLY A 218 -4.67 -3.29 -27.89
N ARG A 219 -3.61 -3.97 -27.46
CA ARG A 219 -3.10 -5.17 -28.11
C ARG A 219 -2.78 -6.24 -27.07
N VAL A 220 -3.24 -7.45 -27.27
CA VAL A 220 -2.88 -8.60 -26.43
C VAL A 220 -1.54 -9.14 -26.89
N ILE A 221 -0.59 -9.22 -25.96
CA ILE A 221 0.70 -9.85 -26.20
C ILE A 221 0.94 -10.94 -25.15
N ARG A 222 1.68 -11.96 -25.51
CA ARG A 222 2.22 -12.94 -24.56
C ARG A 222 3.62 -12.51 -24.17
N ILE A 223 3.87 -12.40 -22.88
CA ILE A 223 5.19 -12.12 -22.33
C ILE A 223 5.71 -13.34 -21.60
N ILE A 224 7.00 -13.61 -21.76
CA ILE A 224 7.68 -14.78 -21.21
C ILE A 224 8.91 -14.29 -20.46
N ASN A 225 9.15 -14.81 -19.27
CA ASN A 225 10.38 -14.56 -18.53
C ASN A 225 11.56 -15.23 -19.27
N ASN A 226 12.57 -14.43 -19.65
CA ASN A 226 13.72 -14.95 -20.37
C ASN A 226 14.64 -15.87 -19.53
N MET A 227 14.54 -15.77 -18.21
CA MET A 227 15.30 -16.63 -17.28
C MET A 227 14.56 -17.94 -16.99
N ASP A 228 13.23 -17.89 -16.97
CA ASP A 228 12.37 -19.06 -16.75
C ASP A 228 11.18 -19.04 -17.73
N HIS A 229 11.25 -19.85 -18.76
CA HIS A 229 10.23 -19.90 -19.80
C HIS A 229 8.89 -20.53 -19.36
N THR A 230 8.83 -21.14 -18.19
CA THR A 230 7.58 -21.65 -17.61
C THR A 230 6.72 -20.51 -17.11
N VAL A 231 7.34 -19.39 -16.70
CA VAL A 231 6.65 -18.19 -16.23
C VAL A 231 6.28 -17.31 -17.42
N GLN A 232 5.02 -17.34 -17.78
CA GLN A 232 4.47 -16.57 -18.90
C GLN A 232 3.06 -16.07 -18.61
N CYS A 233 2.67 -14.96 -19.21
CA CYS A 233 1.29 -14.48 -19.14
C CYS A 233 0.87 -13.76 -20.42
N ARG A 234 -0.44 -13.58 -20.62
CA ARG A 234 -0.99 -12.73 -21.67
C ARG A 234 -1.37 -11.39 -21.07
N VAL A 235 -0.94 -10.32 -21.71
CA VAL A 235 -1.15 -8.94 -21.24
C VAL A 235 -1.84 -8.15 -22.33
N LEU A 236 -2.88 -7.41 -21.96
CA LEU A 236 -3.46 -6.40 -22.83
C LEU A 236 -2.74 -5.07 -22.59
N LEU A 237 -1.90 -4.67 -23.56
CA LEU A 237 -1.20 -3.39 -23.52
C LEU A 237 -2.00 -2.29 -24.21
N ASN A 238 -2.16 -1.17 -23.53
CA ASN A 238 -2.58 0.06 -24.16
C ASN A 238 -1.40 0.70 -24.91
N LEU A 239 -1.36 0.53 -26.22
CA LEU A 239 -0.28 1.05 -27.08
C LEU A 239 -0.32 2.59 -27.23
N ARG A 240 -1.31 3.29 -26.67
CA ARG A 240 -1.44 4.75 -26.62
C ARG A 240 -1.18 5.33 -25.24
N THR A 241 -0.67 4.53 -24.31
CA THR A 241 -0.29 5.00 -22.98
C THR A 241 0.69 6.17 -23.09
N THR A 242 0.60 7.09 -22.15
CA THR A 242 1.51 8.24 -22.00
C THR A 242 2.76 7.89 -21.21
N GLN A 243 2.82 6.67 -20.68
CA GLN A 243 3.98 6.20 -19.91
C GLN A 243 5.18 5.92 -20.82
N PRO A 244 6.39 6.14 -20.31
CA PRO A 244 7.62 5.68 -20.94
C PRO A 244 7.59 4.17 -21.20
N PHE A 245 8.13 3.73 -22.35
CA PHE A 245 8.14 2.32 -22.69
C PHE A 245 8.93 1.46 -21.70
N GLU A 246 9.99 2.01 -21.13
CA GLU A 246 10.86 1.39 -20.13
C GLU A 246 10.11 1.10 -18.82
N GLU A 247 9.25 2.02 -18.37
CA GLU A 247 8.42 1.81 -17.19
C GLU A 247 7.40 0.70 -17.40
N VAL A 248 6.79 0.64 -18.59
CA VAL A 248 5.85 -0.43 -18.92
C VAL A 248 6.57 -1.78 -19.02
N VAL A 249 7.81 -1.84 -19.49
CA VAL A 249 8.61 -3.08 -19.48
C VAL A 249 8.93 -3.51 -18.04
N GLU A 250 9.21 -2.57 -17.15
CA GLU A 250 9.42 -2.86 -15.71
C GLU A 250 8.13 -3.38 -15.06
N ASP A 251 6.98 -2.74 -15.34
CA ASP A 251 5.67 -3.20 -14.87
C ASP A 251 5.31 -4.61 -15.37
N LEU A 252 5.61 -4.90 -16.65
CA LEU A 252 5.45 -6.22 -17.22
C LEU A 252 6.38 -7.26 -16.57
N GLY A 253 7.57 -6.83 -16.14
CA GLY A 253 8.48 -7.66 -15.36
C GLY A 253 7.86 -8.02 -14.00
N GLN A 254 7.23 -7.07 -13.33
CA GLN A 254 6.53 -7.34 -12.07
C GLN A 254 5.37 -8.33 -12.26
N VAL A 255 4.65 -8.26 -13.38
CA VAL A 255 3.60 -9.23 -13.73
C VAL A 255 4.15 -10.66 -13.80
N LEU A 256 5.37 -10.83 -14.30
CA LEU A 256 6.08 -12.13 -14.36
C LEU A 256 6.90 -12.43 -13.08
N LYS A 257 6.75 -11.62 -12.02
CA LYS A 257 7.59 -11.68 -10.80
C LYS A 257 9.09 -11.59 -11.09
N MET A 258 9.47 -10.84 -12.12
CA MET A 258 10.85 -10.56 -12.47
C MET A 258 11.30 -9.25 -11.85
N ASN A 259 12.30 -9.29 -10.98
CA ASN A 259 12.89 -8.07 -10.43
C ASN A 259 13.80 -7.41 -11.46
N GLY A 260 13.49 -6.15 -11.83
CA GLY A 260 14.33 -5.32 -12.69
C GLY A 260 14.33 -5.70 -14.16
N ALA A 261 13.22 -6.18 -14.74
CA ALA A 261 13.07 -6.31 -16.17
C ALA A 261 13.24 -4.94 -16.84
N LYS A 262 14.22 -4.81 -17.73
CA LYS A 262 14.56 -3.53 -18.39
C LYS A 262 14.45 -3.58 -19.91
N ARG A 263 14.31 -4.74 -20.48
CA ARG A 263 14.32 -4.92 -21.94
C ARG A 263 13.31 -5.97 -22.38
N MET A 264 12.73 -5.71 -23.54
CA MET A 264 11.80 -6.62 -24.21
C MET A 264 12.41 -7.05 -25.54
N TYR A 265 12.26 -8.33 -25.87
CA TYR A 265 12.79 -8.93 -27.10
C TYR A 265 11.71 -9.69 -27.84
N THR A 266 11.78 -9.70 -29.16
CA THR A 266 10.98 -10.58 -30.01
C THR A 266 11.49 -12.03 -29.94
N VAL A 267 10.71 -12.99 -30.47
CA VAL A 267 11.13 -14.40 -30.58
C VAL A 267 12.41 -14.55 -31.39
N SER A 268 12.65 -13.63 -32.35
CA SER A 268 13.89 -13.60 -33.15
C SER A 268 15.08 -12.94 -32.47
N GLY A 269 14.91 -12.46 -31.22
CA GLY A 269 15.97 -11.85 -30.44
C GLY A 269 16.20 -10.36 -30.73
N GLN A 270 15.34 -9.70 -31.47
CA GLN A 270 15.40 -8.26 -31.71
C GLN A 270 14.85 -7.48 -30.48
N GLU A 271 15.56 -6.45 -30.05
CA GLU A 271 15.15 -5.62 -28.94
C GLU A 271 14.06 -4.64 -29.34
N VAL A 272 12.99 -4.62 -28.58
CA VAL A 272 11.89 -3.65 -28.71
C VAL A 272 12.16 -2.47 -27.77
N ARG A 273 12.19 -1.25 -28.31
CA ARG A 273 12.58 -0.04 -27.58
C ARG A 273 11.46 1.01 -27.50
N SER A 274 10.35 0.81 -28.16
CA SER A 274 9.25 1.78 -28.16
C SER A 274 7.91 1.17 -28.55
N PHE A 275 6.83 1.80 -28.13
CA PHE A 275 5.47 1.45 -28.57
C PHE A 275 5.27 1.63 -30.09
N SER A 276 6.05 2.50 -30.74
CA SER A 276 5.97 2.65 -32.19
C SER A 276 6.49 1.41 -32.91
N GLN A 277 7.55 0.78 -32.40
CA GLN A 277 8.03 -0.50 -32.93
C GLN A 277 7.02 -1.62 -32.70
N LEU A 278 6.40 -1.70 -31.53
CA LEU A 278 5.32 -2.67 -31.28
C LEU A 278 4.12 -2.49 -32.21
N ARG A 279 3.81 -1.26 -32.63
CA ARG A 279 2.70 -0.97 -33.55
C ARG A 279 3.00 -1.22 -35.02
N ASN A 280 4.23 -0.89 -35.44
CA ASN A 280 4.59 -0.80 -36.86
C ASN A 280 5.52 -1.94 -37.30
N GLU A 281 6.64 -2.14 -36.59
CA GLU A 281 7.66 -3.13 -36.99
C GLU A 281 7.34 -4.54 -36.53
N PHE A 282 6.70 -4.66 -35.35
CA PHE A 282 6.37 -5.95 -34.74
C PHE A 282 4.84 -6.15 -34.58
N ALA A 283 4.07 -5.60 -35.53
CA ALA A 283 2.61 -5.66 -35.46
C ALA A 283 2.07 -7.10 -35.49
N ASP A 284 2.77 -8.01 -36.14
CA ASP A 284 2.35 -9.41 -36.31
C ASP A 284 2.96 -10.38 -35.30
N ILE A 285 3.74 -9.87 -34.32
CA ILE A 285 4.43 -10.72 -33.34
C ILE A 285 3.68 -10.65 -32.00
N ASP A 286 3.05 -11.73 -31.58
CA ASP A 286 2.27 -11.81 -30.36
C ASP A 286 3.06 -12.22 -29.11
N THR A 287 4.29 -12.71 -29.28
CA THR A 287 5.08 -13.27 -28.17
C THR A 287 6.39 -12.52 -28.01
N PHE A 288 6.69 -12.09 -26.77
CA PHE A 288 7.88 -11.33 -26.41
C PHE A 288 8.52 -11.90 -25.15
N TYR A 289 9.85 -11.76 -25.04
CA TYR A 289 10.64 -12.14 -23.88
C TYR A 289 11.05 -10.91 -23.10
N LEU A 290 10.96 -10.97 -21.77
CA LEU A 290 11.47 -9.94 -20.89
C LEU A 290 12.80 -10.36 -20.28
N GLY A 291 13.78 -9.42 -20.25
CA GLY A 291 15.12 -9.65 -19.73
C GLY A 291 15.57 -8.59 -18.75
N VAL A 292 16.40 -8.98 -17.78
CA VAL A 292 17.08 -8.08 -16.85
C VAL A 292 18.28 -7.44 -17.56
N GLY A 293 18.36 -6.12 -17.61
CA GLY A 293 19.36 -5.37 -18.40
C GLY A 293 20.80 -5.54 -17.97
N SER A 294 21.63 -5.74 -18.96
CA SER A 294 23.08 -5.76 -19.10
C SER A 294 23.81 -7.08 -18.85
N VAL A 295 23.88 -7.89 -19.87
CA VAL A 295 25.13 -8.61 -20.24
C VAL A 295 25.26 -8.54 -21.75
N GLY A 296 26.36 -7.97 -22.26
CA GLY A 296 26.72 -8.04 -23.65
C GLY A 296 27.03 -9.49 -24.03
N GLY A 297 25.99 -10.18 -24.48
CA GLY A 297 26.06 -11.53 -25.03
C GLY A 297 25.00 -11.65 -26.11
N SER A 298 25.44 -11.92 -27.31
CA SER A 298 24.63 -12.14 -28.51
C SER A 298 23.54 -13.18 -28.21
N VAL A 299 22.27 -12.81 -28.46
CA VAL A 299 21.07 -13.63 -28.30
C VAL A 299 21.08 -14.92 -29.16
N ASN A 300 22.09 -15.10 -30.00
CA ASN A 300 22.23 -16.26 -30.89
C ASN A 300 22.59 -17.58 -30.17
N ASN A 301 22.86 -17.57 -28.86
CA ASN A 301 23.21 -18.80 -28.11
C ASN A 301 22.06 -19.43 -27.32
N LEU A 302 20.83 -18.96 -27.47
CA LEU A 302 19.67 -19.43 -26.70
C LEU A 302 18.74 -20.42 -27.44
N MET A 303 19.10 -20.80 -28.64
CA MET A 303 18.36 -21.85 -29.36
C MET A 303 19.28 -23.07 -29.54
N MET A 304 19.14 -24.06 -28.67
CA MET A 304 19.41 -25.51 -28.87
C MET A 304 19.88 -26.15 -27.56
N SER A 305 19.02 -26.92 -26.95
CA SER A 305 19.37 -28.01 -26.01
C SER A 305 19.73 -29.28 -26.84
N PRO A 306 20.15 -30.43 -26.31
CA PRO A 306 20.41 -30.81 -24.93
C PRO A 306 21.74 -31.56 -24.68
N ALA A 307 22.07 -31.68 -23.42
CA ALA A 307 22.87 -32.70 -22.75
C ALA A 307 24.03 -33.41 -23.51
N ARG A 308 25.25 -33.18 -22.99
CA ARG A 308 26.22 -34.28 -22.76
C ARG A 308 27.37 -33.84 -21.83
N ARG A 309 27.59 -34.70 -20.86
CA ARG A 309 28.68 -34.71 -19.87
C ARG A 309 30.05 -34.68 -20.55
N GLY A 310 31.03 -34.03 -19.89
CA GLY A 310 32.37 -34.51 -20.00
C GLY A 310 33.53 -33.52 -19.86
N ARG A 311 34.14 -33.54 -18.68
CA ARG A 311 35.57 -33.39 -18.42
C ARG A 311 36.28 -32.05 -18.57
N SER A 312 36.71 -31.63 -17.39
CA SER A 312 37.84 -30.76 -17.03
C SER A 312 39.02 -30.71 -18.00
N ARG A 313 39.57 -29.53 -18.20
CA ARG A 313 41.02 -29.31 -18.29
C ARG A 313 41.41 -27.94 -17.80
N VAL A 314 42.25 -27.94 -16.81
CA VAL A 314 43.04 -26.82 -16.27
C VAL A 314 44.07 -26.44 -17.34
N ILE A 315 44.26 -25.13 -17.55
CA ILE A 315 45.57 -24.61 -17.96
C ILE A 315 45.75 -23.22 -17.30
N ASN A 316 46.71 -23.16 -16.39
CA ASN A 316 47.42 -21.97 -15.96
C ASN A 316 48.14 -21.29 -17.11
N THR A 317 48.22 -19.95 -17.10
CA THR A 317 49.52 -19.28 -17.08
C THR A 317 49.36 -17.77 -16.93
N ALA A 318 50.14 -17.25 -16.04
CA ALA A 318 50.43 -15.85 -15.77
C ALA A 318 51.24 -15.18 -16.92
N ILE A 319 51.04 -13.87 -17.10
CA ILE A 319 52.09 -12.94 -17.50
C ILE A 319 51.88 -11.61 -16.78
N VAL A 320 52.89 -11.21 -16.04
CA VAL A 320 53.20 -9.89 -15.45
C VAL A 320 53.94 -9.05 -16.50
N GLU A 321 53.73 -7.75 -16.49
CA GLU A 321 54.65 -6.64 -16.77
C GLU A 321 53.84 -5.38 -17.09
N ASP A 322 53.85 -4.39 -16.27
CA ASP A 322 54.79 -3.28 -16.01
C ASP A 322 54.90 -2.28 -17.17
N LEU A 323 54.42 -1.10 -16.96
CA LEU A 323 54.89 0.14 -17.59
C LEU A 323 54.60 1.38 -16.73
N SER A 324 55.63 1.76 -16.03
CA SER A 324 55.80 3.04 -15.35
C SER A 324 56.08 4.19 -16.35
N LYS A 325 55.76 5.40 -15.87
CA LYS A 325 56.27 6.74 -16.25
C LYS A 325 55.52 7.53 -17.34
N ARG A 326 54.86 8.57 -16.92
CA ARG A 326 55.26 9.96 -17.29
C ARG A 326 54.62 11.00 -16.34
N ARG A 327 55.53 11.76 -15.74
CA ARG A 327 55.27 12.99 -14.98
C ARG A 327 54.86 14.15 -15.90
N SER A 328 53.90 14.96 -15.47
CA SER A 328 54.03 16.43 -15.64
C SER A 328 53.37 17.18 -14.51
N ARG A 329 54.13 18.14 -14.01
CA ARG A 329 53.82 19.02 -12.87
C ARG A 329 52.80 20.09 -13.28
N SER A 330 51.85 20.40 -12.39
CA SER A 330 51.46 21.78 -12.15
C SER A 330 51.08 21.95 -10.68
N LYS A 331 51.66 22.93 -10.08
CA LYS A 331 51.49 23.37 -8.69
C LYS A 331 50.21 24.21 -8.58
N SER A 332 49.31 23.86 -7.66
CA SER A 332 48.49 24.83 -6.98
C SER A 332 48.20 24.33 -5.56
N ARG A 333 48.41 25.23 -4.60
CA ARG A 333 48.28 25.02 -3.14
C ARG A 333 46.87 24.61 -2.77
N PRO A 334 46.66 23.69 -1.82
CA PRO A 334 45.35 23.49 -1.21
C PRO A 334 45.14 24.48 -0.07
N ARG A 335 44.00 25.14 -0.10
CA ARG A 335 43.43 25.89 1.00
C ARG A 335 42.89 24.85 2.01
N ALA A 336 43.36 24.94 3.23
CA ALA A 336 42.91 24.16 4.35
C ALA A 336 41.44 24.45 4.65
N LEU A 337 40.57 23.46 4.55
CA LEU A 337 39.25 23.48 5.13
C LEU A 337 39.34 22.78 6.49
N TYR A 338 39.00 23.54 7.50
CA TYR A 338 38.83 23.07 8.86
C TYR A 338 37.89 21.84 8.88
N ALA A 339 38.42 20.70 9.29
CA ALA A 339 37.66 19.60 9.80
C ALA A 339 37.42 19.83 11.31
N PRO A 340 36.25 19.57 11.87
CA PRO A 340 36.09 19.60 13.30
C PRO A 340 36.99 18.54 13.92
N GLU A 341 37.79 18.93 14.89
CA GLU A 341 38.62 18.04 15.70
C GLU A 341 37.72 17.01 16.40
N SER A 342 37.80 15.75 15.94
CA SER A 342 37.38 14.62 16.76
C SER A 342 38.36 14.56 17.93
N GLU A 343 37.85 14.64 19.14
CA GLU A 343 38.62 14.40 20.36
C GLU A 343 39.31 13.04 20.26
N ILE A 344 40.61 13.08 20.06
CA ILE A 344 41.47 11.89 20.13
C ILE A 344 41.61 11.57 21.61
N VAL A 345 40.85 10.59 22.07
CA VAL A 345 41.12 9.97 23.36
C VAL A 345 42.48 9.25 23.23
N ARG A 346 43.50 9.83 23.81
CA ARG A 346 44.82 9.20 23.92
C ARG A 346 44.74 7.96 24.81
N THR A 347 44.50 6.82 24.22
CA THR A 347 44.84 5.51 24.75
C THR A 347 45.88 4.95 23.79
N ASN A 348 46.99 4.47 24.38
CA ASN A 348 48.22 3.95 23.77
C ASN A 348 48.15 3.66 22.27
N ASP A 349 49.02 4.34 21.51
CA ASP A 349 49.08 4.38 20.02
C ASP A 349 49.15 3.01 19.29
N TYR A 350 49.24 1.92 19.99
CA TYR A 350 49.28 0.57 19.44
C TYR A 350 47.92 -0.11 19.32
N THR A 351 46.90 0.37 20.02
CA THR A 351 45.56 -0.23 20.02
C THR A 351 44.61 0.36 18.94
N LEU A 352 44.93 1.50 18.40
CA LEU A 352 44.00 2.16 17.43
C LEU A 352 44.12 1.58 16.01
N LEU A 353 45.28 1.09 15.62
CA LEU A 353 45.53 0.49 14.29
C LEU A 353 45.01 -0.97 14.18
N GLU A 354 44.89 -1.68 15.31
CA GLU A 354 44.29 -3.03 15.35
C GLU A 354 42.76 -2.99 15.44
N VAL A 355 42.16 -1.87 15.85
CA VAL A 355 40.68 -1.72 16.08
C VAL A 355 39.92 -1.52 14.78
N LEU A 356 40.55 -1.07 13.70
CA LEU A 356 39.91 -0.84 12.41
C LEU A 356 40.61 -1.65 11.33
N LYS A 357 40.35 -2.96 11.30
CA LYS A 357 40.82 -3.82 10.19
C LYS A 357 40.11 -3.57 8.88
N GLU A 358 38.91 -2.99 8.93
CA GLU A 358 38.07 -2.74 7.77
C GLU A 358 37.53 -1.30 7.77
N GLU A 359 37.27 -0.78 6.57
CA GLU A 359 36.68 0.55 6.42
C GLU A 359 35.24 0.60 6.96
N PRO A 360 34.85 1.66 7.69
CA PRO A 360 33.50 1.84 8.18
C PRO A 360 32.49 1.90 7.03
N VAL A 361 31.38 1.19 7.19
CA VAL A 361 30.25 1.20 6.26
C VAL A 361 29.44 2.49 6.46
N ARG A 362 29.23 3.23 5.39
CA ARG A 362 28.50 4.51 5.42
C ARG A 362 27.24 4.40 4.60
N VAL A 363 26.09 4.57 5.26
CA VAL A 363 24.77 4.53 4.65
C VAL A 363 24.01 5.83 4.89
N THR A 364 23.11 6.18 4.00
CA THR A 364 22.24 7.35 4.14
C THR A 364 20.81 6.89 4.42
N ILE A 365 20.28 7.21 5.61
CA ILE A 365 18.93 6.85 6.04
C ILE A 365 18.17 8.14 6.32
N LYS A 366 17.00 8.35 5.73
CA LYS A 366 16.23 9.60 5.81
C LYS A 366 17.05 10.86 5.54
N GLY A 367 17.98 10.80 4.57
CA GLY A 367 18.83 11.93 4.21
C GLY A 367 20.03 12.19 5.15
N LEU A 368 20.13 11.47 6.27
CA LEU A 368 21.23 11.57 7.22
C LEU A 368 22.23 10.45 7.02
N ARG A 369 23.52 10.82 6.92
CA ARG A 369 24.61 9.86 6.76
C ARG A 369 24.98 9.25 8.11
N ARG A 370 24.97 7.91 8.19
CA ARG A 370 25.35 7.14 9.35
C ARG A 370 26.56 6.27 9.06
N THR A 371 27.37 6.03 10.07
CA THR A 371 28.59 5.24 9.97
C THR A 371 28.51 4.04 10.89
N PHE A 372 28.72 2.85 10.33
CA PHE A 372 28.74 1.59 11.05
C PHE A 372 30.13 0.97 10.98
N TYR A 373 30.56 0.38 12.08
CA TYR A 373 31.90 -0.22 12.23
C TYR A 373 31.78 -1.74 12.22
N PRO A 374 32.43 -2.43 11.26
CA PRO A 374 32.46 -3.88 11.25
C PRO A 374 33.08 -4.42 12.54
N PRO A 375 32.59 -5.53 13.12
CA PRO A 375 33.23 -6.21 14.24
C PRO A 375 34.64 -6.70 13.89
N LEU A 376 35.50 -6.89 14.89
CA LEU A 376 36.87 -7.41 14.68
C LEU A 376 36.89 -8.85 14.15
N HIS A 377 35.90 -9.64 14.59
CA HIS A 377 35.76 -11.02 14.23
C HIS A 377 34.39 -11.28 13.62
N HIS A 378 34.34 -11.47 12.32
CA HIS A 378 33.14 -11.89 11.61
C HIS A 378 33.52 -12.90 10.51
N PRO A 379 32.59 -13.74 10.04
CA PRO A 379 32.80 -14.61 8.90
C PRO A 379 33.24 -13.81 7.64
N PRO A 380 33.91 -14.42 6.68
CA PRO A 380 34.18 -13.79 5.39
C PRO A 380 32.87 -13.19 4.81
N MET A 381 32.97 -11.97 4.25
CA MET A 381 31.80 -11.32 3.67
C MET A 381 31.37 -12.07 2.40
N ASP A 382 30.22 -12.70 2.45
CA ASP A 382 29.54 -13.27 1.31
C ASP A 382 28.40 -12.36 0.89
N ASN A 383 28.48 -11.83 -0.33
CA ASN A 383 27.47 -10.93 -0.88
C ASN A 383 26.44 -11.65 -1.76
N THR A 384 26.52 -12.96 -1.93
CA THR A 384 25.55 -13.74 -2.69
C THR A 384 24.22 -13.85 -1.94
N PRO A 385 23.09 -13.97 -2.64
CA PRO A 385 21.82 -14.20 -1.96
C PRO A 385 21.86 -15.53 -1.18
N PRO A 386 21.07 -15.69 -0.12
CA PRO A 386 20.97 -16.98 0.57
C PRO A 386 20.38 -18.05 -0.37
N GLU A 387 20.77 -19.29 -0.16
CA GLU A 387 20.22 -20.43 -0.90
C GLU A 387 18.75 -20.65 -0.59
N LYS A 388 18.36 -20.37 0.66
CA LYS A 388 16.97 -20.45 1.13
C LYS A 388 16.14 -19.32 0.57
N LYS A 389 14.89 -19.61 0.23
CA LYS A 389 13.86 -18.68 -0.24
C LYS A 389 12.64 -18.73 0.66
N LEU A 390 11.87 -17.65 0.67
CA LEU A 390 10.59 -17.58 1.37
C LEU A 390 9.49 -18.15 0.47
N GLN A 391 8.82 -19.20 0.93
CA GLN A 391 7.62 -19.73 0.29
C GLN A 391 6.41 -19.49 1.21
N LEU A 392 5.33 -18.92 0.68
CA LEU A 392 4.13 -18.68 1.47
C LEU A 392 3.45 -20.00 1.81
N GLU A 393 3.36 -20.31 3.11
CA GLU A 393 2.72 -21.53 3.63
C GLU A 393 1.27 -21.27 4.03
N TRP A 394 1.00 -20.16 4.76
CA TRP A 394 -0.32 -19.87 5.28
C TRP A 394 -0.62 -18.37 5.36
N VAL A 395 -1.86 -17.98 5.04
CA VAL A 395 -2.39 -16.64 5.22
C VAL A 395 -3.51 -16.70 6.25
N PHE A 396 -3.37 -15.93 7.31
CA PHE A 396 -4.35 -15.86 8.39
C PHE A 396 -5.37 -14.76 8.17
N GLY A 397 -6.58 -14.99 8.62
CA GLY A 397 -7.62 -13.99 8.62
C GLY A 397 -8.37 -13.89 7.30
N TYR A 398 -9.21 -12.88 7.26
CA TYR A 398 -10.10 -12.54 6.17
C TYR A 398 -10.18 -11.02 6.06
N ARG A 399 -10.30 -10.45 4.87
CA ARG A 399 -10.46 -9.01 4.72
C ARG A 399 -11.93 -8.64 4.62
N GLY A 400 -12.55 -8.32 5.76
CA GLY A 400 -13.94 -7.91 5.88
C GLY A 400 -14.15 -6.47 6.34
N THR A 401 -13.12 -5.81 6.87
CA THR A 401 -13.23 -4.45 7.42
C THR A 401 -13.58 -3.44 6.33
N ASP A 402 -12.94 -3.48 5.19
CA ASP A 402 -13.04 -2.50 4.10
C ASP A 402 -13.43 -3.10 2.74
N SER A 403 -13.54 -4.43 2.62
CA SER A 403 -14.00 -5.10 1.42
C SER A 403 -15.45 -5.58 1.55
N ARG A 404 -16.13 -5.63 0.43
CA ARG A 404 -17.46 -6.23 0.28
C ARG A 404 -17.39 -7.36 -0.73
N LYS A 405 -18.31 -8.33 -0.63
CA LYS A 405 -18.38 -9.43 -1.59
C LYS A 405 -17.03 -10.17 -1.74
N ASN A 406 -16.35 -10.44 -0.60
CA ASN A 406 -15.04 -11.10 -0.56
C ASN A 406 -15.17 -12.53 -0.01
N LEU A 407 -16.09 -13.34 -0.55
CA LEU A 407 -16.27 -14.73 -0.12
C LEU A 407 -17.02 -15.51 -1.19
N TRP A 408 -16.43 -16.62 -1.66
CA TRP A 408 -17.03 -17.57 -2.60
C TRP A 408 -16.70 -18.99 -2.16
N VAL A 409 -17.44 -19.96 -2.70
CA VAL A 409 -17.14 -21.39 -2.59
C VAL A 409 -16.88 -21.92 -3.98
N LEU A 410 -15.73 -22.54 -4.20
CA LEU A 410 -15.37 -23.16 -5.47
C LEU A 410 -16.10 -24.49 -5.69
N PRO A 411 -16.13 -25.05 -6.91
CA PRO A 411 -16.68 -26.38 -7.15
C PRO A 411 -16.01 -27.50 -6.35
N THR A 412 -14.75 -27.31 -5.99
CA THR A 412 -13.96 -28.21 -5.13
C THR A 412 -14.42 -28.22 -3.67
N GLY A 413 -15.21 -27.22 -3.24
CA GLY A 413 -15.59 -26.98 -1.85
C GLY A 413 -14.71 -25.99 -1.11
N GLU A 414 -13.58 -25.59 -1.71
CA GLU A 414 -12.67 -24.61 -1.13
C GLU A 414 -13.31 -23.22 -1.00
N LEU A 415 -12.99 -22.52 0.09
CA LEU A 415 -13.35 -21.12 0.29
C LEU A 415 -12.37 -20.23 -0.47
N LEU A 416 -12.88 -19.40 -1.35
CA LEU A 416 -12.11 -18.39 -2.06
C LEU A 416 -12.34 -17.01 -1.46
N TYR A 417 -11.27 -16.33 -1.06
CA TYR A 417 -11.27 -14.96 -0.54
C TYR A 417 -9.89 -14.31 -0.73
N PHE A 418 -9.75 -13.04 -0.43
CA PHE A 418 -8.45 -12.37 -0.51
C PHE A 418 -8.08 -11.64 0.78
N VAL A 419 -6.77 -11.56 1.03
CA VAL A 419 -6.13 -10.80 2.11
C VAL A 419 -4.90 -10.10 1.52
N ALA A 420 -4.78 -8.79 1.68
CA ALA A 420 -3.71 -8.00 1.07
C ALA A 420 -3.57 -8.26 -0.45
N ALA A 421 -2.41 -8.65 -0.94
CA ALA A 421 -2.18 -8.95 -2.35
C ALA A 421 -2.41 -10.43 -2.72
N VAL A 422 -2.90 -11.25 -1.78
CA VAL A 422 -3.02 -12.71 -1.96
C VAL A 422 -4.49 -13.12 -2.06
N ALA A 423 -4.85 -13.93 -3.07
CA ALA A 423 -6.11 -14.66 -3.06
C ALA A 423 -5.85 -16.06 -2.47
N VAL A 424 -6.70 -16.44 -1.52
CA VAL A 424 -6.60 -17.66 -0.72
C VAL A 424 -7.70 -18.62 -1.13
N MET A 425 -7.35 -19.87 -1.42
CA MET A 425 -8.26 -20.98 -1.54
C MET A 425 -8.02 -21.92 -0.36
N TYR A 426 -8.97 -21.95 0.53
CA TYR A 426 -8.88 -22.69 1.79
C TYR A 426 -9.76 -23.95 1.73
N ASP A 427 -9.12 -25.10 1.75
CA ASP A 427 -9.77 -26.39 1.95
C ASP A 427 -9.89 -26.66 3.45
N ARG A 428 -11.14 -26.70 3.90
CA ARG A 428 -11.46 -26.93 5.29
C ARG A 428 -11.29 -28.39 5.71
N ASP A 429 -11.56 -29.33 4.80
CA ASP A 429 -11.56 -30.75 5.11
C ASP A 429 -10.13 -31.28 5.25
N GLU A 430 -9.22 -30.77 4.42
CA GLU A 430 -7.78 -31.05 4.46
C GLU A 430 -6.98 -30.11 5.36
N ASP A 431 -7.62 -29.01 5.86
CA ASP A 431 -6.96 -27.92 6.61
C ASP A 431 -5.74 -27.36 5.85
N GLY A 432 -5.91 -27.15 4.54
CA GLY A 432 -4.87 -26.74 3.61
C GLY A 432 -5.22 -25.45 2.86
N GLN A 433 -4.20 -24.69 2.46
CA GLN A 433 -4.38 -23.48 1.65
C GLN A 433 -3.58 -23.55 0.36
N ARG A 434 -4.19 -23.06 -0.72
CA ARG A 434 -3.53 -22.74 -1.99
C ARG A 434 -3.59 -21.23 -2.21
N HIS A 435 -2.54 -20.64 -2.77
CA HIS A 435 -2.40 -19.20 -2.84
C HIS A 435 -2.16 -18.73 -4.28
N TYR A 436 -2.97 -17.76 -4.74
CA TYR A 436 -2.64 -16.98 -5.91
C TYR A 436 -1.90 -15.71 -5.50
N THR A 437 -0.63 -15.62 -5.86
CA THR A 437 0.30 -14.54 -5.47
C THR A 437 0.72 -13.65 -6.65
N GLY A 438 -0.11 -13.59 -7.70
CA GLY A 438 0.19 -12.81 -8.89
C GLY A 438 0.18 -11.29 -8.70
N HIS A 439 -0.57 -10.77 -7.74
CA HIS A 439 -0.65 -9.35 -7.44
C HIS A 439 0.54 -8.85 -6.60
N THR A 440 0.88 -7.57 -6.78
CA THR A 440 1.96 -6.88 -6.07
C THR A 440 1.46 -5.79 -5.13
N GLU A 441 0.18 -5.46 -5.22
CA GLU A 441 -0.51 -4.49 -4.37
C GLU A 441 -1.86 -5.08 -3.97
N ASP A 442 -2.55 -4.46 -3.00
CA ASP A 442 -3.84 -4.92 -2.48
C ASP A 442 -4.83 -5.27 -3.58
N ILE A 443 -5.39 -6.45 -3.48
CA ILE A 443 -6.61 -6.81 -4.21
C ILE A 443 -7.75 -6.00 -3.58
N GLN A 444 -8.50 -5.28 -4.40
CA GLN A 444 -9.64 -4.47 -3.94
C GLN A 444 -10.98 -5.09 -4.26
N CYS A 445 -11.05 -5.82 -5.35
CA CYS A 445 -12.25 -6.49 -5.81
C CYS A 445 -11.91 -7.79 -6.52
N MET A 446 -12.85 -8.71 -6.49
CA MET A 446 -12.74 -10.02 -7.13
C MET A 446 -14.12 -10.48 -7.58
N ASP A 447 -14.20 -11.22 -8.66
CA ASP A 447 -15.42 -11.88 -9.11
C ASP A 447 -15.09 -13.24 -9.73
N LEU A 448 -15.98 -14.21 -9.51
CA LEU A 448 -15.84 -15.57 -9.99
C LEU A 448 -16.55 -15.70 -11.34
N HIS A 449 -15.84 -16.24 -12.32
CA HIS A 449 -16.40 -16.53 -13.66
C HIS A 449 -17.60 -17.47 -13.57
N PRO A 450 -18.62 -17.37 -14.45
CA PRO A 450 -19.77 -18.29 -14.44
C PRO A 450 -19.42 -19.76 -14.52
N SER A 451 -18.31 -20.16 -15.19
CA SER A 451 -17.80 -21.54 -15.18
C SER A 451 -17.21 -22.00 -13.86
N ARG A 452 -16.94 -21.05 -12.95
CA ARG A 452 -16.28 -21.24 -11.63
C ARG A 452 -14.83 -21.74 -11.67
N GLU A 453 -14.19 -21.77 -12.84
CA GLU A 453 -12.81 -22.22 -13.03
C GLU A 453 -11.81 -21.06 -13.12
N MET A 454 -12.31 -19.85 -13.26
CA MET A 454 -11.51 -18.64 -13.42
C MET A 454 -12.00 -17.51 -12.51
N VAL A 455 -11.09 -16.64 -12.15
CA VAL A 455 -11.35 -15.48 -11.30
C VAL A 455 -10.78 -14.22 -11.96
N ALA A 456 -11.55 -13.13 -11.92
CA ALA A 456 -11.07 -11.81 -12.21
C ALA A 456 -10.77 -11.09 -10.88
N SER A 457 -9.58 -10.54 -10.73
CA SER A 457 -9.18 -9.77 -9.55
C SER A 457 -8.53 -8.45 -9.94
N GLY A 458 -8.91 -7.38 -9.26
CA GLY A 458 -8.43 -6.03 -9.48
C GLY A 458 -7.56 -5.54 -8.35
N GLN A 459 -6.36 -5.00 -8.66
CA GLN A 459 -5.47 -4.42 -7.66
C GLN A 459 -5.46 -2.90 -7.69
N ARG A 460 -5.05 -2.29 -6.57
CA ARG A 460 -4.77 -0.86 -6.48
C ARG A 460 -3.42 -0.49 -7.11
N ALA A 461 -3.21 0.80 -7.38
CA ALA A 461 -1.91 1.34 -7.74
C ALA A 461 -1.00 1.47 -6.50
N GLY A 462 0.27 1.22 -6.68
CA GLY A 462 1.27 1.38 -5.61
C GLY A 462 1.50 2.85 -5.23
N ARG A 463 1.92 3.08 -3.99
CA ARG A 463 2.12 4.44 -3.42
C ARG A 463 3.05 5.32 -4.26
N ASN A 464 4.05 4.74 -4.87
CA ASN A 464 5.05 5.46 -5.66
C ASN A 464 4.73 5.52 -7.16
N ARG A 465 3.51 5.12 -7.58
CA ARG A 465 3.10 4.95 -8.99
C ARG A 465 4.05 4.05 -9.81
N LYS A 466 4.88 3.26 -9.15
CA LYS A 466 5.74 2.26 -9.81
C LYS A 466 4.93 1.06 -10.27
N THR A 467 3.96 0.65 -9.46
CA THR A 467 3.01 -0.39 -9.77
C THR A 467 1.68 0.23 -10.17
N GLN A 468 1.16 -0.20 -11.32
CA GLN A 468 -0.11 0.29 -11.84
C GLN A 468 -1.28 -0.57 -11.38
N ALA A 469 -2.43 0.08 -11.22
CA ALA A 469 -3.69 -0.64 -11.08
C ALA A 469 -3.99 -1.42 -12.37
N HIS A 470 -4.41 -2.66 -12.23
CA HIS A 470 -4.75 -3.53 -13.34
C HIS A 470 -5.64 -4.70 -12.89
N ILE A 471 -6.18 -5.42 -13.85
CA ILE A 471 -6.99 -6.60 -13.63
C ILE A 471 -6.22 -7.83 -14.11
N ARG A 472 -6.32 -8.90 -13.33
CA ARG A 472 -5.82 -10.22 -13.68
C ARG A 472 -6.95 -11.20 -13.76
N ILE A 473 -6.91 -12.06 -14.79
CA ILE A 473 -7.75 -13.25 -14.87
C ILE A 473 -6.83 -14.46 -14.76
N TRP A 474 -7.17 -15.36 -13.83
CA TRP A 474 -6.35 -16.51 -13.49
C TRP A 474 -7.21 -17.74 -13.24
N SER A 475 -6.63 -18.93 -13.39
CA SER A 475 -7.30 -20.22 -13.18
C SER A 475 -7.29 -20.62 -11.72
N THR A 476 -8.42 -21.07 -11.20
CA THR A 476 -8.54 -21.61 -9.83
C THR A 476 -7.87 -22.96 -9.64
N GLU A 477 -7.74 -23.73 -10.73
CA GLU A 477 -7.10 -25.03 -10.72
C GLU A 477 -5.57 -24.91 -10.73
N THR A 478 -5.02 -24.19 -11.72
CA THR A 478 -3.57 -24.13 -11.98
C THR A 478 -2.88 -22.95 -11.30
N LEU A 479 -3.64 -21.98 -10.78
CA LEU A 479 -3.15 -20.71 -10.20
C LEU A 479 -2.34 -19.86 -11.20
N GLN A 480 -2.41 -20.17 -12.49
CA GLN A 480 -1.71 -19.40 -13.51
C GLN A 480 -2.51 -18.18 -13.92
N THR A 481 -1.79 -17.06 -14.08
CA THR A 481 -2.36 -15.86 -14.69
C THR A 481 -2.60 -16.10 -16.17
N LEU A 482 -3.85 -16.01 -16.61
CA LEU A 482 -4.25 -16.18 -18.00
C LEU A 482 -4.15 -14.86 -18.76
N TYR A 483 -4.69 -13.77 -18.17
CA TYR A 483 -4.72 -12.45 -18.79
C TYR A 483 -4.43 -11.34 -17.79
N VAL A 484 -3.79 -10.26 -18.27
CA VAL A 484 -3.60 -9.01 -17.52
C VAL A 484 -3.94 -7.84 -18.43
N PHE A 485 -4.80 -6.95 -17.99
CA PHE A 485 -5.23 -5.80 -18.78
C PHE A 485 -5.58 -4.59 -17.91
N GLY A 486 -5.78 -3.43 -18.55
CA GLY A 486 -6.14 -2.18 -17.89
C GLY A 486 -4.96 -1.40 -17.32
N MET A 487 -3.71 -1.80 -17.58
CA MET A 487 -2.53 -1.01 -17.18
C MET A 487 -2.56 0.36 -17.88
N GLY A 488 -2.50 1.42 -17.05
CA GLY A 488 -2.58 2.82 -17.50
C GLY A 488 -3.99 3.33 -17.78
N GLU A 489 -5.02 2.50 -17.60
CA GLU A 489 -6.43 2.90 -17.70
C GLU A 489 -7.06 3.25 -16.34
N PHE A 490 -6.54 2.70 -15.25
CA PHE A 490 -6.99 2.97 -13.89
C PHE A 490 -6.03 3.92 -13.18
N GLU A 491 -6.56 4.96 -12.53
CA GLU A 491 -5.76 6.00 -11.89
C GLU A 491 -5.29 5.58 -10.48
N VAL A 492 -6.20 5.06 -9.66
CA VAL A 492 -5.96 4.75 -8.24
C VAL A 492 -6.04 3.27 -7.96
N GLY A 493 -7.01 2.58 -8.54
CA GLY A 493 -7.27 1.18 -8.29
C GLY A 493 -8.51 0.70 -9.01
N VAL A 494 -8.80 -0.57 -8.93
CA VAL A 494 -10.01 -1.16 -9.48
C VAL A 494 -11.03 -1.31 -8.35
N ALA A 495 -12.03 -0.45 -8.33
CA ALA A 495 -13.05 -0.42 -7.26
C ALA A 495 -14.03 -1.60 -7.34
N ALA A 496 -14.40 -2.01 -8.55
CA ALA A 496 -15.30 -3.12 -8.78
C ALA A 496 -14.93 -3.87 -10.06
N VAL A 497 -15.17 -5.16 -10.07
CA VAL A 497 -15.06 -6.05 -11.24
C VAL A 497 -16.26 -6.99 -11.25
N SER A 498 -16.80 -7.30 -12.42
CA SER A 498 -17.86 -8.29 -12.59
C SER A 498 -17.80 -8.94 -13.96
N PHE A 499 -18.07 -10.24 -14.03
CA PHE A 499 -18.26 -10.97 -15.27
C PHE A 499 -19.70 -10.83 -15.78
N SER A 500 -19.88 -10.77 -17.08
CA SER A 500 -21.20 -10.96 -17.69
C SER A 500 -21.72 -12.38 -17.49
N GLN A 501 -23.05 -12.53 -17.43
CA GLN A 501 -23.67 -13.82 -17.14
C GLN A 501 -24.24 -14.51 -18.38
N LEU A 502 -25.00 -13.77 -19.21
CA LEU A 502 -25.76 -14.32 -20.31
C LEU A 502 -24.87 -14.91 -21.41
N ASN A 503 -23.73 -14.30 -21.71
CA ASN A 503 -22.77 -14.77 -22.71
C ASN A 503 -21.70 -15.73 -22.18
N GLY A 504 -21.92 -16.30 -20.99
CA GLY A 504 -21.01 -17.22 -20.33
C GLY A 504 -19.69 -16.58 -19.89
N GLY A 505 -19.69 -15.32 -19.43
CA GLY A 505 -18.53 -14.65 -18.86
C GLY A 505 -17.55 -14.05 -19.89
N SER A 506 -17.98 -13.87 -21.13
CA SER A 506 -17.09 -13.35 -22.19
C SER A 506 -16.70 -11.88 -22.00
N TYR A 507 -17.45 -11.12 -21.20
CA TYR A 507 -17.17 -9.72 -20.89
C TYR A 507 -16.81 -9.55 -19.42
N VAL A 508 -15.96 -8.56 -19.15
CA VAL A 508 -15.63 -8.07 -17.80
C VAL A 508 -15.88 -6.58 -17.77
N LEU A 509 -16.70 -6.15 -16.84
CA LEU A 509 -16.77 -4.74 -16.47
C LEU A 509 -15.76 -4.45 -15.35
N ALA A 510 -15.24 -3.24 -15.36
CA ALA A 510 -14.40 -2.72 -14.30
C ALA A 510 -14.65 -1.24 -14.07
N VAL A 511 -14.52 -0.83 -12.81
CA VAL A 511 -14.66 0.58 -12.42
C VAL A 511 -13.39 1.06 -11.77
N ASP A 512 -12.87 2.22 -12.20
CA ASP A 512 -11.72 2.87 -11.59
C ASP A 512 -12.10 3.52 -10.24
N ALA A 513 -11.27 3.36 -9.24
CA ALA A 513 -11.37 4.03 -7.94
C ALA A 513 -10.95 5.52 -7.98
N GLY A 514 -10.61 6.06 -9.15
CA GLY A 514 -10.24 7.46 -9.35
C GLY A 514 -11.44 8.41 -9.25
N ARG A 515 -11.18 9.70 -9.35
CA ARG A 515 -12.21 10.76 -9.17
C ARG A 515 -13.33 10.75 -10.22
N GLU A 516 -13.03 10.31 -11.43
CA GLU A 516 -14.02 10.22 -12.50
C GLU A 516 -14.77 8.88 -12.47
N SER A 517 -14.31 7.91 -11.65
CA SER A 517 -14.87 6.56 -11.53
C SER A 517 -15.28 5.97 -12.88
N ILE A 518 -14.27 5.78 -13.75
CA ILE A 518 -14.50 5.35 -15.14
C ILE A 518 -14.98 3.90 -15.15
N LEU A 519 -16.19 3.68 -15.65
CA LEU A 519 -16.73 2.37 -15.99
C LEU A 519 -16.18 1.95 -17.34
N SER A 520 -15.61 0.77 -17.44
CA SER A 520 -15.05 0.18 -18.65
C SER A 520 -15.52 -1.26 -18.82
N VAL A 521 -15.80 -1.66 -20.07
CA VAL A 521 -16.23 -3.02 -20.44
C VAL A 521 -15.23 -3.62 -21.41
N TRP A 522 -14.76 -4.81 -21.10
CA TRP A 522 -13.70 -5.51 -21.81
C TRP A 522 -14.16 -6.87 -22.31
N GLN A 523 -13.84 -7.19 -23.55
CA GLN A 523 -13.83 -8.57 -24.05
C GLN A 523 -12.45 -9.14 -23.74
N TRP A 524 -12.32 -9.78 -22.60
CA TRP A 524 -11.04 -10.09 -21.97
C TRP A 524 -10.22 -11.15 -22.72
N GLN A 525 -10.89 -12.12 -23.41
CA GLN A 525 -10.18 -13.16 -24.20
C GLN A 525 -9.42 -12.56 -25.38
N TRP A 526 -9.93 -11.45 -25.93
CA TRP A 526 -9.34 -10.77 -27.08
C TRP A 526 -8.59 -9.50 -26.68
N GLY A 527 -8.68 -9.15 -25.42
CA GLY A 527 -8.09 -7.93 -24.90
C GLY A 527 -8.68 -6.65 -25.49
N HIS A 528 -9.94 -6.69 -25.87
CA HIS A 528 -10.59 -5.58 -26.56
C HIS A 528 -11.44 -4.76 -25.59
N LEU A 529 -11.17 -3.45 -25.51
CA LEU A 529 -12.02 -2.51 -24.78
C LEU A 529 -13.25 -2.23 -25.65
N LEU A 530 -14.42 -2.67 -25.19
CA LEU A 530 -15.70 -2.51 -25.88
C LEU A 530 -16.28 -1.12 -25.72
N GLY A 531 -15.98 -0.44 -24.62
CA GLY A 531 -16.40 0.91 -24.36
C GLY A 531 -16.03 1.35 -22.93
N LYS A 532 -16.01 2.66 -22.71
CA LYS A 532 -15.81 3.25 -21.38
C LYS A 532 -16.58 4.54 -21.24
N VAL A 533 -17.00 4.84 -20.00
CA VAL A 533 -17.73 6.05 -19.65
C VAL A 533 -17.31 6.53 -18.27
N ALA A 534 -17.19 7.85 -18.10
CA ALA A 534 -16.98 8.47 -16.79
C ALA A 534 -18.32 8.54 -16.07
N THR A 535 -18.42 7.91 -14.89
CA THR A 535 -19.66 7.98 -14.10
C THR A 535 -19.78 9.30 -13.36
N LEU A 536 -18.65 10.01 -13.13
CA LEU A 536 -18.54 11.27 -12.41
C LEU A 536 -19.10 11.23 -11.00
N GLN A 537 -19.12 10.05 -10.39
CA GLN A 537 -19.60 9.84 -9.03
C GLN A 537 -18.42 9.57 -8.09
N GLU A 538 -18.40 10.28 -6.99
CA GLU A 538 -17.53 9.97 -5.87
C GLU A 538 -18.19 8.87 -5.03
N ASP A 539 -17.42 8.03 -4.36
CA ASP A 539 -17.90 6.98 -3.46
C ASP A 539 -18.77 5.88 -4.12
N LEU A 540 -18.37 5.36 -5.27
CA LEU A 540 -18.92 4.14 -5.84
C LEU A 540 -18.63 2.93 -4.93
N THR A 541 -19.68 2.18 -4.60
CA THR A 541 -19.57 0.98 -3.74
C THR A 541 -19.54 -0.31 -4.54
N GLY A 542 -20.06 -0.32 -5.77
CA GLY A 542 -20.05 -1.50 -6.62
C GLY A 542 -20.63 -1.28 -8.00
N ALA A 543 -20.43 -2.28 -8.84
CA ALA A 543 -21.01 -2.36 -10.18
C ALA A 543 -21.22 -3.83 -10.57
N ALA A 544 -22.24 -4.11 -11.38
CA ALA A 544 -22.52 -5.45 -11.87
C ALA A 544 -23.17 -5.41 -13.26
N PHE A 545 -23.01 -6.47 -14.05
CA PHE A 545 -23.86 -6.73 -15.20
C PHE A 545 -25.25 -7.17 -14.76
N HIS A 546 -26.25 -6.83 -15.52
CA HIS A 546 -27.57 -7.42 -15.39
C HIS A 546 -27.53 -8.89 -15.86
N PRO A 547 -28.12 -9.85 -15.11
CA PRO A 547 -27.94 -11.27 -15.43
C PRO A 547 -28.61 -11.69 -16.75
N LEU A 548 -29.64 -10.95 -17.20
CA LEU A 548 -30.40 -11.23 -18.42
C LEU A 548 -30.03 -10.33 -19.62
N ASP A 549 -29.10 -9.37 -19.45
CA ASP A 549 -28.64 -8.48 -20.54
C ASP A 549 -27.18 -8.06 -20.33
N ASP A 550 -26.27 -8.56 -21.14
CA ASP A 550 -24.84 -8.26 -21.09
C ASP A 550 -24.49 -6.83 -21.59
N ASN A 551 -25.47 -6.07 -22.09
CA ASN A 551 -25.30 -4.66 -22.45
C ASN A 551 -25.80 -3.71 -21.36
N LEU A 552 -26.49 -4.24 -20.37
CA LEU A 552 -27.01 -3.47 -19.24
C LEU A 552 -26.12 -3.65 -18.03
N MET A 553 -25.54 -2.56 -17.53
CA MET A 553 -24.70 -2.52 -16.35
C MET A 553 -25.29 -1.58 -15.33
N ILE A 554 -25.11 -1.91 -14.06
CA ILE A 554 -25.63 -1.14 -12.94
C ILE A 554 -24.46 -0.69 -12.07
N THR A 555 -24.37 0.60 -11.80
CA THR A 555 -23.43 1.18 -10.84
C THR A 555 -24.18 1.75 -9.66
N HIS A 556 -23.65 1.54 -8.46
CA HIS A 556 -24.29 1.99 -7.23
C HIS A 556 -23.30 2.54 -6.21
N GLY A 557 -23.76 3.42 -5.33
CA GLY A 557 -22.93 4.05 -4.32
C GLY A 557 -23.70 5.08 -3.49
N LYS A 558 -23.01 6.08 -2.99
CA LYS A 558 -23.60 7.13 -2.18
C LYS A 558 -24.49 8.07 -3.00
N GLY A 559 -25.81 8.01 -2.73
CA GLY A 559 -26.81 8.79 -3.48
C GLY A 559 -26.83 8.48 -4.97
N HIS A 560 -26.43 7.27 -5.35
CA HIS A 560 -26.19 6.89 -6.74
C HIS A 560 -26.71 5.49 -7.02
N LEU A 561 -27.58 5.38 -8.01
CA LEU A 561 -27.98 4.13 -8.67
C LEU A 561 -28.23 4.49 -10.12
N THR A 562 -27.44 3.96 -11.02
CA THR A 562 -27.51 4.28 -12.44
C THR A 562 -27.41 3.02 -13.28
N PHE A 563 -28.27 2.97 -14.28
CA PHE A 563 -28.30 1.93 -15.30
C PHE A 563 -27.60 2.45 -16.55
N TRP A 564 -26.68 1.65 -17.08
CA TRP A 564 -25.88 1.97 -18.26
C TRP A 564 -26.17 0.96 -19.34
N ASN A 565 -26.76 1.40 -20.43
CA ASN A 565 -26.99 0.55 -21.61
C ASN A 565 -25.87 0.80 -22.61
N ARG A 566 -25.09 -0.23 -22.92
CA ARG A 566 -23.99 -0.16 -23.88
C ARG A 566 -24.52 -0.40 -25.30
N ARG A 567 -24.45 0.60 -26.14
CA ARG A 567 -24.80 0.52 -27.55
C ARG A 567 -23.74 -0.25 -28.36
N LYS A 568 -24.15 -0.71 -29.55
CA LYS A 568 -23.25 -1.41 -30.49
C LYS A 568 -22.08 -0.57 -30.98
N ASP A 569 -22.21 0.76 -30.95
CA ASP A 569 -21.15 1.71 -31.26
C ASP A 569 -20.14 1.96 -30.12
N GLY A 570 -20.34 1.34 -28.97
CA GLY A 570 -19.50 1.44 -27.78
C GLY A 570 -19.83 2.62 -26.88
N PHE A 571 -20.85 3.43 -27.19
CA PHE A 571 -21.35 4.47 -26.33
C PHE A 571 -22.29 3.90 -25.27
N PHE A 572 -22.40 4.62 -24.14
CA PHE A 572 -23.27 4.26 -23.04
C PHE A 572 -24.42 5.26 -22.96
N GLU A 573 -25.61 4.73 -22.89
CA GLU A 573 -26.84 5.47 -22.55
C GLU A 573 -27.08 5.32 -21.07
N ARG A 574 -27.35 6.45 -20.41
CA ARG A 574 -27.57 6.50 -18.98
C ARG A 574 -29.06 6.59 -18.68
N THR A 575 -29.53 5.73 -17.79
CA THR A 575 -30.88 5.83 -17.23
C THR A 575 -30.74 6.01 -15.71
N ASP A 576 -31.16 7.18 -15.22
CA ASP A 576 -31.19 7.45 -13.79
C ASP A 576 -32.56 7.09 -13.24
N ILE A 577 -32.56 6.29 -12.19
CA ILE A 577 -33.79 6.05 -11.42
C ILE A 577 -34.00 7.20 -10.43
N ILE A 578 -35.26 7.41 -10.03
CA ILE A 578 -35.68 8.31 -8.95
C ILE A 578 -34.67 8.25 -7.82
N LYS A 579 -33.96 9.36 -7.63
CA LYS A 579 -32.80 9.50 -6.74
C LYS A 579 -33.04 8.84 -5.38
N PRO A 580 -32.23 7.85 -4.98
CA PRO A 580 -32.14 7.50 -3.58
C PRO A 580 -31.79 8.77 -2.78
N PRO A 581 -32.24 8.91 -1.53
CA PRO A 581 -31.96 10.09 -0.73
C PRO A 581 -30.46 10.38 -0.74
N SER A 582 -30.05 11.62 -1.00
CA SER A 582 -28.65 12.02 -1.23
C SER A 582 -27.68 11.72 -0.08
N ARG A 583 -28.16 11.20 1.04
CA ARG A 583 -27.40 10.82 2.24
C ARG A 583 -27.19 9.33 2.42
N THR A 584 -27.99 8.50 1.75
CA THR A 584 -27.89 7.04 1.83
C THR A 584 -26.88 6.53 0.81
N SER A 585 -26.16 5.46 1.15
CA SER A 585 -25.27 4.78 0.24
C SER A 585 -25.80 3.36 0.00
N ILE A 586 -26.01 2.99 -1.26
CA ILE A 586 -26.34 1.63 -1.64
C ILE A 586 -25.10 0.77 -1.46
N THR A 587 -25.20 -0.26 -0.64
CA THR A 587 -24.09 -1.08 -0.15
C THR A 587 -24.03 -2.44 -0.80
N ALA A 588 -25.16 -2.98 -1.24
CA ALA A 588 -25.25 -4.27 -1.89
C ALA A 588 -26.31 -4.25 -2.99
N LEU A 589 -26.10 -5.08 -4.00
CA LEU A 589 -26.95 -5.24 -5.17
C LEU A 589 -27.08 -6.73 -5.45
N GLN A 590 -28.32 -7.19 -5.74
CA GLN A 590 -28.66 -8.54 -6.10
C GLN A 590 -29.82 -8.55 -7.11
N PHE A 591 -30.10 -9.69 -7.73
CA PHE A 591 -31.13 -9.84 -8.73
C PHE A 591 -32.09 -10.97 -8.37
N GLU A 592 -33.36 -10.80 -8.72
CA GLU A 592 -34.30 -11.92 -8.81
C GLU A 592 -34.11 -12.72 -10.11
N GLN A 593 -34.72 -13.89 -10.17
CA GLN A 593 -34.60 -14.77 -11.35
C GLN A 593 -35.21 -14.15 -12.62
N ASP A 594 -36.22 -13.34 -12.46
CA ASP A 594 -36.93 -12.60 -13.54
C ASP A 594 -36.26 -11.27 -13.92
N GLY A 595 -35.17 -10.92 -13.22
CA GLY A 595 -34.35 -9.76 -13.51
C GLY A 595 -34.67 -8.51 -12.68
N ASP A 596 -35.60 -8.56 -11.75
CA ASP A 596 -35.82 -7.47 -10.80
C ASP A 596 -34.56 -7.19 -9.99
N VAL A 597 -34.27 -5.90 -9.79
CA VAL A 597 -33.06 -5.44 -9.14
C VAL A 597 -33.29 -5.16 -7.66
N ILE A 598 -32.56 -5.82 -6.79
CA ILE A 598 -32.64 -5.65 -5.34
C ILE A 598 -31.45 -4.87 -4.85
N THR A 599 -31.68 -3.79 -4.15
CA THR A 599 -30.63 -3.00 -3.53
C THR A 599 -30.79 -2.95 -2.02
N ALA A 600 -29.68 -2.77 -1.33
CA ALA A 600 -29.67 -2.54 0.10
C ALA A 600 -28.79 -1.33 0.44
N ASP A 601 -29.14 -0.60 1.52
CA ASP A 601 -28.51 0.65 1.86
C ASP A 601 -27.94 0.73 3.29
N THR A 602 -27.30 1.86 3.58
CA THR A 602 -26.69 2.15 4.89
C THR A 602 -27.69 2.48 5.99
N ASP A 603 -28.95 2.75 5.66
CA ASP A 603 -30.00 3.03 6.63
C ASP A 603 -30.76 1.77 7.06
N GLY A 604 -30.55 0.68 6.33
CA GLY A 604 -31.13 -0.63 6.67
C GLY A 604 -32.30 -1.05 5.79
N PHE A 605 -32.58 -0.30 4.73
CA PHE A 605 -33.66 -0.60 3.80
C PHE A 605 -33.20 -1.52 2.67
N ILE A 606 -34.11 -2.35 2.24
CA ILE A 606 -34.02 -3.14 1.01
C ILE A 606 -35.10 -2.60 0.06
N THR A 607 -34.67 -2.24 -1.16
CA THR A 607 -35.56 -1.74 -2.21
C THR A 607 -35.49 -2.66 -3.43
N VAL A 608 -36.65 -3.05 -3.93
CA VAL A 608 -36.79 -3.87 -5.14
C VAL A 608 -37.28 -3.00 -6.28
N TYR A 609 -36.58 -3.04 -7.38
CA TYR A 609 -36.88 -2.30 -8.60
C TYR A 609 -37.33 -3.28 -9.68
N SER A 610 -38.41 -2.97 -10.35
CA SER A 610 -38.93 -3.73 -11.50
C SER A 610 -38.95 -2.82 -12.75
N VAL A 611 -39.04 -3.42 -13.90
CA VAL A 611 -39.09 -2.75 -15.19
C VAL A 611 -40.53 -2.68 -15.67
N ASP A 612 -41.00 -1.51 -16.12
CA ASP A 612 -42.31 -1.35 -16.73
C ASP A 612 -42.31 -1.70 -18.24
N SER A 613 -43.48 -1.62 -18.89
CA SER A 613 -43.64 -1.90 -20.31
C SER A 613 -42.81 -0.99 -21.23
N ASP A 614 -42.42 0.18 -20.75
CA ASP A 614 -41.69 1.21 -21.47
C ASP A 614 -40.17 1.11 -21.25
N GLY A 615 -39.74 0.11 -20.43
CA GLY A 615 -38.33 -0.14 -20.09
C GLY A 615 -37.80 0.80 -18.99
N ALA A 616 -38.68 1.50 -18.27
CA ALA A 616 -38.30 2.33 -17.15
C ALA A 616 -38.34 1.57 -15.84
N TYR A 617 -37.33 1.82 -14.99
CA TYR A 617 -37.27 1.18 -13.67
C TYR A 617 -38.09 1.96 -12.65
N PHE A 618 -38.88 1.28 -11.86
CA PHE A 618 -39.66 1.84 -10.77
C PHE A 618 -39.50 1.02 -9.48
N VAL A 619 -39.76 1.65 -8.35
CA VAL A 619 -39.73 0.98 -7.04
C VAL A 619 -40.96 0.09 -6.91
N LYS A 620 -40.76 -1.23 -6.93
CA LYS A 620 -41.82 -2.22 -6.73
C LYS A 620 -42.16 -2.35 -5.24
N MET A 621 -41.11 -2.36 -4.39
CA MET A 621 -41.24 -2.51 -2.95
C MET A 621 -40.03 -1.90 -2.23
N GLU A 622 -40.25 -1.38 -1.04
CA GLU A 622 -39.23 -0.92 -0.09
C GLU A 622 -39.64 -1.31 1.34
N TYR A 623 -38.72 -1.86 2.10
CA TYR A 623 -38.95 -2.25 3.48
C TYR A 623 -37.69 -2.16 4.34
N GLU A 624 -37.89 -1.88 5.65
CA GLU A 624 -36.82 -1.88 6.64
C GLU A 624 -36.45 -3.31 7.01
N ALA A 625 -35.26 -3.76 6.64
CA ALA A 625 -34.77 -5.11 6.87
C ALA A 625 -33.91 -5.20 8.13
N HIS A 626 -33.13 -4.18 8.41
CA HIS A 626 -32.17 -4.14 9.50
C HIS A 626 -32.14 -2.79 10.21
N ASN A 627 -31.77 -2.80 11.47
CA ASN A 627 -31.56 -1.58 12.24
C ASN A 627 -30.19 -0.98 11.93
N LYS A 628 -30.06 -0.25 10.85
CA LYS A 628 -28.85 0.37 10.25
C LYS A 628 -27.92 -0.58 9.49
N GLY A 629 -27.77 -0.27 8.19
CA GLY A 629 -26.75 -0.80 7.30
C GLY A 629 -26.92 -2.28 6.96
N VAL A 630 -27.43 -2.55 5.78
CA VAL A 630 -27.36 -3.88 5.15
C VAL A 630 -26.08 -3.93 4.33
N SER A 631 -25.24 -4.93 4.52
CA SER A 631 -23.93 -5.04 3.86
C SER A 631 -23.83 -6.21 2.90
N ALA A 632 -24.72 -7.17 2.98
CA ALA A 632 -24.73 -8.35 2.13
C ALA A 632 -26.15 -8.74 1.73
N LEU A 633 -26.31 -9.09 0.47
CA LEU A 633 -27.51 -9.69 -0.10
C LEU A 633 -27.13 -10.93 -0.91
N VAL A 634 -27.88 -12.01 -0.74
CA VAL A 634 -27.71 -13.24 -1.52
C VAL A 634 -29.07 -13.83 -1.81
N MET A 635 -29.39 -14.08 -3.07
CA MET A 635 -30.56 -14.80 -3.51
C MET A 635 -30.25 -16.29 -3.60
N LEU A 636 -30.98 -17.12 -2.87
CA LEU A 636 -30.89 -18.56 -2.98
C LEU A 636 -31.77 -19.07 -4.12
N SER A 637 -31.47 -20.27 -4.61
CA SER A 637 -32.13 -20.86 -5.79
C SER A 637 -33.65 -21.07 -5.64
N GLU A 638 -34.18 -21.08 -4.44
CA GLU A 638 -35.62 -21.25 -4.14
C GLU A 638 -36.37 -19.93 -3.95
N GLY A 639 -35.77 -18.80 -4.30
CA GLY A 639 -36.41 -17.50 -4.08
C GLY A 639 -36.32 -16.96 -2.65
N THR A 640 -35.47 -17.54 -1.81
CA THR A 640 -35.18 -16.99 -0.48
C THR A 640 -34.06 -15.95 -0.59
N LEU A 641 -34.34 -14.71 -0.22
CA LEU A 641 -33.32 -13.64 -0.10
C LEU A 641 -32.73 -13.69 1.32
N LEU A 642 -31.39 -13.78 1.40
CA LEU A 642 -30.66 -13.59 2.64
C LEU A 642 -30.10 -12.17 2.69
N SER A 643 -30.30 -11.47 3.81
CA SER A 643 -29.74 -10.16 4.08
C SER A 643 -28.88 -10.18 5.34
N GLY A 644 -27.77 -9.45 5.30
CA GLY A 644 -26.83 -9.36 6.41
C GLY A 644 -26.67 -7.94 6.92
N GLY A 645 -26.92 -7.73 8.23
CA GLY A 645 -26.77 -6.44 8.88
C GLY A 645 -25.37 -6.20 9.44
N GLU A 646 -24.79 -5.04 9.13
CA GLU A 646 -23.46 -4.67 9.59
C GLU A 646 -23.42 -4.34 11.08
N LYS A 647 -24.40 -3.59 11.58
CA LYS A 647 -24.42 -3.08 12.97
C LYS A 647 -25.27 -3.92 13.92
N ASP A 648 -26.41 -4.40 13.46
CA ASP A 648 -27.29 -5.24 14.27
C ASP A 648 -26.82 -6.71 14.37
N ARG A 649 -25.85 -7.09 13.51
CA ARG A 649 -25.26 -8.44 13.47
C ARG A 649 -26.26 -9.54 13.15
N LYS A 650 -27.36 -9.19 12.48
CA LYS A 650 -28.41 -10.14 12.13
C LYS A 650 -28.23 -10.64 10.71
N ILE A 651 -28.64 -11.87 10.50
CA ILE A 651 -28.88 -12.44 9.18
C ILE A 651 -30.37 -12.76 9.12
N CYS A 652 -31.04 -12.21 8.13
CA CYS A 652 -32.49 -12.40 7.95
C CYS A 652 -32.75 -13.11 6.63
N ALA A 653 -33.75 -14.00 6.62
CA ALA A 653 -34.25 -14.66 5.43
C ALA A 653 -35.62 -14.11 5.08
N TRP A 654 -35.85 -13.88 3.79
CA TRP A 654 -37.07 -13.28 3.23
C TRP A 654 -37.54 -14.15 2.07
N ASP A 655 -38.87 -14.39 1.99
CA ASP A 655 -39.50 -15.11 0.90
C ASP A 655 -39.91 -14.15 -0.20
N SER A 656 -39.17 -14.17 -1.34
CA SER A 656 -39.45 -13.27 -2.48
C SER A 656 -40.79 -13.61 -3.15
N LEU A 657 -41.22 -14.88 -3.12
CA LEU A 657 -42.51 -15.33 -3.67
C LEU A 657 -43.73 -14.87 -2.83
N GLN A 658 -43.49 -14.55 -1.55
CA GLN A 658 -44.51 -14.03 -0.63
C GLN A 658 -44.25 -12.55 -0.30
N ASN A 659 -43.91 -11.71 -1.28
CA ASN A 659 -43.68 -10.29 -1.10
C ASN A 659 -42.64 -9.98 0.01
N TYR A 660 -41.53 -10.70 0.01
CA TYR A 660 -40.42 -10.52 0.96
C TYR A 660 -40.85 -10.62 2.43
N LYS A 661 -41.78 -11.51 2.70
CA LYS A 661 -42.14 -11.83 4.07
C LYS A 661 -40.96 -12.45 4.80
N LYS A 662 -40.69 -11.98 6.00
CA LYS A 662 -39.63 -12.49 6.84
C LYS A 662 -39.88 -13.92 7.25
N ILE A 663 -38.97 -14.84 6.94
CA ILE A 663 -39.04 -16.24 7.29
C ILE A 663 -38.43 -16.49 8.68
N THR A 664 -37.19 -16.05 8.85
CA THR A 664 -36.41 -16.30 10.08
C THR A 664 -35.26 -15.29 10.21
N GLU A 665 -34.69 -15.18 11.40
CA GLU A 665 -33.49 -14.41 11.64
C GLU A 665 -32.55 -15.12 12.61
N SER A 666 -31.26 -14.86 12.48
CA SER A 666 -30.23 -15.28 13.42
C SER A 666 -29.29 -14.09 13.74
N LYS A 667 -28.81 -14.01 14.98
CA LYS A 667 -27.92 -12.96 15.44
C LYS A 667 -26.54 -13.50 15.75
N LEU A 668 -25.51 -12.89 15.18
CA LEU A 668 -24.12 -13.24 15.46
C LEU A 668 -23.68 -12.72 16.83
N SER A 669 -22.67 -13.39 17.42
CA SER A 669 -22.06 -12.96 18.68
C SER A 669 -21.39 -11.60 18.52
N GLU A 670 -21.18 -10.90 19.62
CA GLU A 670 -20.49 -9.61 19.63
C GLU A 670 -19.02 -9.72 19.26
N THR A 671 -18.42 -10.84 19.64
CA THR A 671 -17.03 -11.16 19.29
C THR A 671 -16.82 -11.36 17.80
N ALA A 672 -17.80 -11.92 17.09
CA ALA A 672 -17.74 -12.14 15.65
C ALA A 672 -17.85 -10.85 14.81
N GLY A 673 -18.55 -9.82 15.32
CA GLY A 673 -18.80 -8.58 14.58
C GLY A 673 -20.05 -8.63 13.70
N GLY A 674 -20.23 -7.62 12.85
CA GLY A 674 -21.32 -7.50 11.89
C GLY A 674 -21.10 -8.38 10.64
N VAL A 675 -22.17 -8.62 9.90
CA VAL A 675 -22.10 -9.34 8.64
C VAL A 675 -21.45 -8.45 7.57
N ARG A 676 -20.61 -9.02 6.72
CA ARG A 676 -19.97 -8.32 5.60
C ARG A 676 -20.21 -9.01 4.25
N SER A 677 -20.20 -10.33 4.24
CA SER A 677 -20.51 -11.16 3.07
C SER A 677 -21.23 -12.43 3.53
N ILE A 678 -22.06 -12.97 2.67
CA ILE A 678 -22.76 -14.25 2.87
C ILE A 678 -22.54 -15.06 1.61
N TYR A 679 -22.29 -16.37 1.76
CA TYR A 679 -22.22 -17.27 0.63
C TYR A 679 -22.79 -18.65 1.02
N PRO A 680 -23.65 -19.28 0.19
CA PRO A 680 -24.16 -20.61 0.49
C PRO A 680 -23.04 -21.65 0.42
N GLN A 681 -23.03 -22.58 1.38
CA GLN A 681 -22.00 -23.62 1.45
C GLN A 681 -22.01 -24.50 0.19
N ARG A 682 -23.18 -24.81 -0.31
CA ARG A 682 -23.40 -25.57 -1.53
C ARG A 682 -24.31 -24.79 -2.47
N PRO A 683 -23.77 -24.03 -3.39
CA PRO A 683 -24.58 -23.31 -4.36
C PRO A 683 -25.46 -24.27 -5.17
N GLY A 684 -26.76 -23.98 -5.25
CA GLY A 684 -27.74 -24.80 -5.94
C GLY A 684 -28.34 -25.92 -5.08
N ARG A 685 -27.91 -26.10 -3.82
CA ARG A 685 -28.62 -26.98 -2.84
C ARG A 685 -29.14 -26.15 -1.68
N ASN A 686 -30.32 -26.46 -1.24
CA ASN A 686 -31.04 -25.74 -0.19
C ASN A 686 -30.90 -26.45 1.16
N ASP A 687 -29.70 -26.70 1.61
CA ASP A 687 -29.41 -27.26 2.92
C ASP A 687 -29.37 -26.20 4.05
N GLY A 688 -29.53 -24.92 3.69
CA GLY A 688 -29.56 -23.78 4.61
C GLY A 688 -28.23 -23.46 5.27
N ASN A 689 -27.17 -24.17 4.94
CA ASN A 689 -25.83 -23.92 5.47
C ASN A 689 -25.15 -22.80 4.68
N ILE A 690 -24.56 -21.86 5.39
CA ILE A 690 -23.94 -20.66 4.83
C ILE A 690 -22.57 -20.37 5.50
N TYR A 691 -21.70 -19.75 4.74
CA TYR A 691 -20.52 -19.07 5.22
C TYR A 691 -20.80 -17.57 5.34
N VAL A 692 -20.26 -16.96 6.39
CA VAL A 692 -20.45 -15.54 6.70
C VAL A 692 -19.11 -14.89 6.96
N GLY A 693 -18.71 -13.95 6.10
CA GLY A 693 -17.59 -13.06 6.35
C GLY A 693 -18.03 -11.89 7.24
N THR A 694 -17.21 -11.50 8.20
CA THR A 694 -17.58 -10.49 9.21
C THR A 694 -16.72 -9.24 9.14
N THR A 695 -17.21 -8.15 9.75
CA THR A 695 -16.50 -6.87 9.88
C THR A 695 -15.27 -6.95 10.78
N LYS A 696 -15.09 -8.03 11.53
CA LYS A 696 -13.93 -8.30 12.36
C LYS A 696 -12.94 -9.31 11.73
N ASN A 697 -12.96 -9.43 10.41
CA ASN A 697 -12.06 -10.27 9.63
C ASN A 697 -12.12 -11.78 9.95
N ASN A 698 -13.30 -12.25 10.34
CA ASN A 698 -13.55 -13.68 10.59
C ASN A 698 -14.43 -14.26 9.48
N ILE A 699 -14.29 -15.55 9.23
CA ILE A 699 -15.28 -16.35 8.48
C ILE A 699 -15.94 -17.31 9.44
N LEU A 700 -17.26 -17.31 9.42
CA LEU A 700 -18.10 -18.19 10.23
C LEU A 700 -18.85 -19.18 9.32
N GLU A 701 -19.15 -20.33 9.84
CA GLU A 701 -20.00 -21.37 9.23
C GLU A 701 -21.18 -21.67 10.11
N GLY A 702 -22.32 -21.82 9.52
CA GLY A 702 -23.53 -22.16 10.25
C GLY A 702 -24.80 -22.12 9.40
N SER A 703 -25.94 -22.06 10.04
CA SER A 703 -27.22 -21.84 9.40
C SER A 703 -28.10 -20.94 10.27
N LEU A 704 -29.21 -20.45 9.72
CA LEU A 704 -30.16 -19.64 10.49
C LEU A 704 -30.82 -20.42 11.65
N GLN A 705 -30.76 -21.74 11.62
CA GLN A 705 -31.32 -22.62 12.63
C GLN A 705 -30.27 -23.15 13.62
N ARG A 706 -28.98 -23.07 13.26
CA ARG A 706 -27.84 -23.55 14.05
C ARG A 706 -26.92 -22.42 14.42
N ARG A 707 -26.10 -22.60 15.48
CA ARG A 707 -25.09 -21.64 15.86
C ARG A 707 -24.00 -21.53 14.78
N PHE A 708 -23.47 -20.32 14.62
CA PHE A 708 -22.33 -20.05 13.78
C PHE A 708 -21.03 -20.38 14.52
N ASN A 709 -20.21 -21.20 13.90
CA ASN A 709 -18.86 -21.53 14.36
C ASN A 709 -17.82 -20.76 13.56
N GLN A 710 -16.75 -20.38 14.20
CA GLN A 710 -15.63 -19.69 13.55
C GLN A 710 -14.78 -20.70 12.79
N VAL A 711 -14.55 -20.43 11.50
CA VAL A 711 -13.72 -21.23 10.58
C VAL A 711 -12.37 -20.53 10.37
N VAL A 712 -12.42 -19.21 10.12
CA VAL A 712 -11.22 -18.39 9.96
C VAL A 712 -11.24 -17.27 10.99
N PHE A 713 -10.12 -17.10 11.71
CA PHE A 713 -9.90 -15.99 12.62
C PHE A 713 -8.91 -15.00 12.04
N GLY A 714 -9.21 -13.70 12.13
CA GLY A 714 -8.31 -12.61 11.78
C GLY A 714 -8.41 -11.44 12.75
N HIS A 715 -7.38 -10.60 12.76
CA HIS A 715 -7.43 -9.35 13.49
C HIS A 715 -8.33 -8.32 12.78
N GLY A 716 -9.22 -7.71 13.53
CA GLY A 716 -10.24 -6.78 13.01
C GLY A 716 -9.72 -5.37 12.72
N ARG A 717 -8.49 -5.05 13.10
CA ARG A 717 -7.82 -3.74 12.89
C ARG A 717 -6.33 -3.94 12.70
N GLN A 718 -5.60 -2.84 12.54
CA GLN A 718 -4.15 -2.79 12.36
C GLN A 718 -3.41 -3.72 13.34
N LEU A 719 -2.48 -4.49 12.81
CA LEU A 719 -1.73 -5.51 13.53
C LEU A 719 -0.25 -5.12 13.61
N TRP A 720 0.29 -4.98 14.82
CA TRP A 720 1.65 -4.46 15.03
C TRP A 720 2.52 -5.36 15.89
N GLY A 721 1.95 -5.99 16.91
CA GLY A 721 2.66 -6.83 17.85
C GLY A 721 2.84 -8.25 17.33
N LEU A 722 4.06 -8.75 17.36
CA LEU A 722 4.43 -10.13 17.07
C LEU A 722 5.54 -10.56 18.02
N ALA A 723 5.38 -11.71 18.66
CA ALA A 723 6.42 -12.38 19.42
C ALA A 723 6.39 -13.88 19.15
N VAL A 724 7.56 -14.51 19.17
CA VAL A 724 7.73 -15.96 18.99
C VAL A 724 8.16 -16.61 20.30
N HIS A 725 7.64 -17.79 20.52
CA HIS A 725 8.01 -18.61 21.68
C HIS A 725 9.48 -19.07 21.56
N PRO A 726 10.25 -19.07 22.66
CA PRO A 726 11.67 -19.41 22.60
C PRO A 726 11.95 -20.87 22.20
N ASP A 727 11.07 -21.81 22.56
CA ASP A 727 11.32 -23.26 22.46
C ASP A 727 10.22 -24.07 21.76
N ASP A 728 9.16 -23.43 21.20
CA ASP A 728 8.04 -24.11 20.55
C ASP A 728 7.62 -23.37 19.27
N GLU A 729 6.96 -24.06 18.33
CA GLU A 729 6.38 -23.48 17.11
C GLU A 729 5.12 -22.62 17.41
N VAL A 730 5.20 -21.85 18.48
CA VAL A 730 4.13 -20.99 18.97
C VAL A 730 4.53 -19.53 18.79
N PHE A 731 3.58 -18.70 18.39
CA PHE A 731 3.75 -17.26 18.32
C PHE A 731 2.48 -16.53 18.77
N ALA A 732 2.66 -15.29 19.17
CA ALA A 732 1.56 -14.42 19.61
C ALA A 732 1.47 -13.17 18.76
N THR A 733 0.24 -12.72 18.52
CA THR A 733 -0.05 -11.49 17.77
C THR A 733 -0.96 -10.56 18.56
N ALA A 734 -0.77 -9.24 18.39
CA ALA A 734 -1.61 -8.23 19.03
C ALA A 734 -1.74 -6.98 18.15
N GLY A 735 -2.88 -6.31 18.22
CA GLY A 735 -3.18 -5.15 17.41
C GLY A 735 -4.11 -4.13 18.07
N HIS A 736 -4.58 -3.20 17.24
CA HIS A 736 -5.51 -2.15 17.63
C HIS A 736 -6.95 -2.65 17.84
N ASP A 737 -7.22 -3.92 17.57
CA ASP A 737 -8.52 -4.55 17.82
C ASP A 737 -8.70 -5.02 19.26
N LYS A 738 -7.70 -4.77 20.13
CA LYS A 738 -7.68 -5.18 21.54
C LYS A 738 -7.75 -6.69 21.77
N ASN A 739 -7.35 -7.47 20.76
CA ASN A 739 -7.22 -8.91 20.86
C ASN A 739 -5.74 -9.28 20.89
N ILE A 740 -5.43 -10.25 21.74
CA ILE A 740 -4.16 -10.94 21.73
C ILE A 740 -4.47 -12.39 21.38
N ALA A 741 -3.84 -12.90 20.32
CA ALA A 741 -4.06 -14.24 19.82
C ALA A 741 -2.77 -15.06 19.92
N MET A 742 -2.89 -16.32 20.32
CA MET A 742 -1.82 -17.30 20.37
C MET A 742 -2.04 -18.36 19.31
N TRP A 743 -1.01 -18.65 18.58
CA TRP A 743 -1.02 -19.55 17.45
C TRP A 743 0.03 -20.65 17.62
N ARG A 744 -0.28 -21.86 17.17
CA ARG A 744 0.70 -22.90 16.93
C ARG A 744 0.66 -23.26 15.46
N LYS A 745 1.70 -22.88 14.73
CA LYS A 745 1.76 -22.95 13.28
C LYS A 745 0.53 -22.27 12.64
N ASN A 746 -0.36 -23.01 11.96
CA ASN A 746 -1.61 -22.48 11.35
C ASN A 746 -2.82 -22.51 12.29
N LYS A 747 -2.72 -23.08 13.50
CA LYS A 747 -3.85 -23.28 14.42
C LYS A 747 -3.90 -22.22 15.51
N LEU A 748 -5.09 -21.65 15.69
CA LEU A 748 -5.40 -20.77 16.81
C LEU A 748 -5.53 -21.58 18.10
N LEU A 749 -4.70 -21.25 19.12
CA LEU A 749 -4.80 -21.90 20.43
C LEU A 749 -5.81 -21.20 21.32
N TRP A 750 -5.69 -19.88 21.47
CA TRP A 750 -6.63 -19.05 22.22
C TRP A 750 -6.57 -17.58 21.77
N THR A 751 -7.63 -16.86 22.11
CA THR A 751 -7.69 -15.40 21.97
C THR A 751 -8.14 -14.77 23.27
N THR A 752 -7.51 -13.67 23.67
CA THR A 752 -7.89 -12.90 24.86
C THR A 752 -8.19 -11.47 24.45
N GLN A 753 -9.39 -11.01 24.80
CA GLN A 753 -9.76 -9.62 24.63
C GLN A 753 -9.28 -8.82 25.84
N VAL A 754 -8.52 -7.75 25.56
CA VAL A 754 -7.95 -6.89 26.60
C VAL A 754 -8.56 -5.49 26.51
N ALA A 755 -8.39 -4.69 27.58
CA ALA A 755 -8.95 -3.34 27.63
C ALA A 755 -8.24 -2.35 26.71
N PHE A 756 -6.98 -2.58 26.39
CA PHE A 756 -6.09 -1.64 25.69
C PHE A 756 -5.66 -2.17 24.33
N GLU A 757 -5.33 -1.25 23.42
CA GLU A 757 -4.71 -1.57 22.14
C GLU A 757 -3.23 -1.93 22.37
N CYS A 758 -2.81 -3.14 22.00
CA CYS A 758 -1.46 -3.64 22.21
C CYS A 758 -0.66 -3.65 20.92
N ILE A 759 0.57 -3.10 20.95
CA ILE A 759 1.44 -2.95 19.78
C ILE A 759 2.83 -3.58 19.93
N ALA A 760 3.21 -3.99 21.13
CA ALA A 760 4.48 -4.62 21.44
C ALA A 760 4.25 -5.90 22.23
N LEU A 761 4.94 -6.97 21.87
CA LEU A 761 4.87 -8.28 22.52
C LEU A 761 6.27 -8.81 22.77
N SER A 762 6.42 -9.58 23.86
CA SER A 762 7.63 -10.36 24.15
C SER A 762 7.32 -11.56 25.03
N PHE A 763 7.81 -12.73 24.67
CA PHE A 763 7.79 -13.88 25.56
C PHE A 763 8.89 -13.79 26.62
N HIS A 764 8.60 -14.28 27.80
CA HIS A 764 9.62 -14.60 28.79
C HIS A 764 10.54 -15.71 28.25
N PRO A 765 11.88 -15.71 28.50
CA PRO A 765 12.81 -16.72 27.97
C PRO A 765 12.45 -18.17 28.29
N PHE A 766 11.65 -18.41 29.32
CA PHE A 766 11.15 -19.76 29.66
C PHE A 766 9.74 -20.05 29.11
N GLY A 767 9.20 -19.18 28.24
CA GLY A 767 7.94 -19.40 27.55
C GLY A 767 6.65 -19.31 28.38
N VAL A 768 6.76 -19.17 29.73
CA VAL A 768 5.59 -19.24 30.64
C VAL A 768 4.68 -18.02 30.65
N VAL A 769 5.20 -16.88 30.22
CA VAL A 769 4.52 -15.58 30.26
C VAL A 769 4.72 -14.83 28.96
N LEU A 770 3.66 -14.16 28.51
CA LEU A 770 3.66 -13.19 27.43
C LEU A 770 3.45 -11.79 28.01
N ALA A 771 4.38 -10.88 27.75
CA ALA A 771 4.27 -9.47 28.09
C ALA A 771 3.76 -8.68 26.88
N ALA A 772 2.71 -7.84 27.07
CA ALA A 772 2.13 -7.00 26.04
C ALA A 772 2.15 -5.52 26.43
N GLY A 773 2.58 -4.65 25.52
CA GLY A 773 2.66 -3.22 25.71
C GLY A 773 1.59 -2.48 24.94
N SER A 774 0.87 -1.59 25.65
CA SER A 774 -0.25 -0.84 25.06
C SER A 774 0.15 0.54 24.52
N THR A 775 -0.72 1.08 23.70
CA THR A 775 -0.66 2.47 23.21
C THR A 775 -0.89 3.51 24.30
N GLU A 776 -1.51 3.13 25.41
CA GLU A 776 -1.79 3.99 26.55
C GLU A 776 -0.73 3.89 27.67
N GLY A 777 0.32 3.08 27.46
CA GLY A 777 1.44 2.94 28.38
C GLY A 777 1.22 1.91 29.50
N HIS A 778 0.35 0.93 29.29
CA HIS A 778 0.15 -0.21 30.19
C HIS A 778 0.95 -1.44 29.73
N LEU A 779 1.54 -2.14 30.67
CA LEU A 779 2.13 -3.45 30.49
C LEU A 779 1.15 -4.50 31.00
N LEU A 780 0.77 -5.42 30.15
CA LEU A 780 -0.11 -6.55 30.44
C LEU A 780 0.71 -7.83 30.52
N ILE A 781 0.44 -8.66 31.49
CA ILE A 781 1.10 -9.94 31.71
C ILE A 781 0.07 -11.05 31.57
N ILE A 782 0.32 -11.96 30.63
CA ILE A 782 -0.61 -13.01 30.21
C ILE A 782 0.07 -14.36 30.40
N ASN A 783 -0.64 -15.30 30.96
CA ASN A 783 -0.21 -16.70 31.04
C ASN A 783 -0.30 -17.32 29.63
N THR A 784 0.78 -17.88 29.14
CA THR A 784 0.85 -18.43 27.78
C THR A 784 0.02 -19.70 27.60
N GLU A 785 -0.15 -20.49 28.61
CA GLU A 785 -0.88 -21.75 28.55
C GLU A 785 -2.38 -21.58 28.31
N ASN A 786 -3.00 -20.63 29.01
CA ASN A 786 -4.46 -20.46 29.05
C ASN A 786 -4.97 -19.09 28.61
N GLY A 787 -4.06 -18.16 28.26
CA GLY A 787 -4.40 -16.81 27.79
C GLY A 787 -4.99 -15.89 28.86
N VAL A 788 -4.90 -16.25 30.15
CA VAL A 788 -5.47 -15.45 31.24
C VAL A 788 -4.57 -14.23 31.52
N LEU A 789 -5.18 -13.06 31.55
CA LEU A 789 -4.53 -11.82 31.97
C LEU A 789 -4.30 -11.87 33.49
N THR A 790 -3.03 -11.96 33.91
CA THR A 790 -2.64 -12.11 35.32
C THR A 790 -2.32 -10.79 36.00
N ASN A 791 -1.78 -9.83 35.24
CA ASN A 791 -1.40 -8.53 35.80
C ASN A 791 -1.49 -7.41 34.77
N THR A 792 -1.78 -6.19 35.21
CA THR A 792 -1.77 -4.97 34.40
C THR A 792 -1.06 -3.87 35.17
N ILE A 793 0.04 -3.36 34.63
CA ILE A 793 0.90 -2.37 35.27
C ILE A 793 0.94 -1.10 34.42
N ARG A 794 0.59 0.05 35.02
CA ARG A 794 0.77 1.33 34.32
C ARG A 794 2.24 1.74 34.38
N ILE A 795 2.88 1.93 33.24
CA ILE A 795 4.30 2.32 33.13
C ILE A 795 4.43 3.84 32.95
N CYS A 796 3.66 4.39 32.01
CA CYS A 796 3.67 5.82 31.65
C CYS A 796 2.37 6.19 30.93
N GLY A 797 2.26 7.45 30.48
CA GLY A 797 1.12 7.93 29.70
C GLY A 797 1.35 7.98 28.17
N SER A 798 2.38 7.28 27.68
CA SER A 798 2.74 7.27 26.24
C SER A 798 2.85 5.84 25.75
N PRO A 799 2.67 5.59 24.43
CA PRO A 799 2.75 4.25 23.86
C PRO A 799 4.06 3.53 24.22
N LEU A 800 3.95 2.24 24.55
CA LEU A 800 5.07 1.34 24.73
C LEU A 800 5.45 0.74 23.37
N SER A 801 6.60 1.16 22.83
CA SER A 801 7.00 0.85 21.46
C SER A 801 7.67 -0.52 21.30
N CYS A 802 8.44 -0.97 22.27
CA CYS A 802 9.09 -2.27 22.26
C CYS A 802 9.30 -2.80 23.68
N ILE A 803 9.25 -4.12 23.81
CA ILE A 803 9.46 -4.86 25.06
C ILE A 803 10.43 -5.97 24.79
N ALA A 804 11.39 -6.18 25.70
CA ALA A 804 12.27 -7.34 25.63
C ALA A 804 12.73 -7.78 27.04
N PHE A 805 12.65 -9.08 27.29
CA PHE A 805 13.30 -9.69 28.43
C PHE A 805 14.79 -9.85 28.18
N ASN A 806 15.61 -9.79 29.24
CA ASN A 806 17.01 -10.15 29.14
C ASN A 806 17.16 -11.68 29.02
N PRO A 807 18.34 -12.22 28.64
CA PRO A 807 18.54 -13.65 28.41
C PRO A 807 18.23 -14.54 29.62
N THR A 808 18.39 -14.03 30.85
CA THR A 808 18.14 -14.77 32.09
C THR A 808 16.68 -14.71 32.57
N GLY A 809 15.85 -13.82 31.98
CA GLY A 809 14.45 -13.61 32.34
C GLY A 809 14.21 -12.88 33.67
N ASP A 810 15.26 -12.44 34.36
CA ASP A 810 15.14 -11.73 35.63
C ASP A 810 14.95 -10.22 35.50
N MET A 811 15.05 -9.71 34.27
CA MET A 811 14.80 -8.30 33.94
C MET A 811 14.03 -8.16 32.64
N ILE A 812 13.22 -7.11 32.58
CA ILE A 812 12.52 -6.67 31.36
C ILE A 812 12.82 -5.20 31.10
N ALA A 813 13.12 -4.87 29.85
CA ALA A 813 13.27 -3.51 29.38
C ALA A 813 12.10 -3.13 28.48
N ILE A 814 11.55 -1.95 28.70
CA ILE A 814 10.37 -1.43 28.02
C ILE A 814 10.70 -0.05 27.48
N THR A 815 10.65 0.11 26.16
CA THR A 815 10.83 1.42 25.53
C THR A 815 9.49 2.09 25.28
N SER A 816 9.49 3.39 25.33
CA SER A 816 8.31 4.20 25.09
C SER A 816 8.59 5.35 24.11
N GLN A 817 7.56 5.81 23.43
CA GLN A 817 7.63 6.98 22.55
C GLN A 817 8.00 8.28 23.27
N ASN A 818 7.96 8.30 24.60
CA ASN A 818 8.47 9.43 25.38
C ASN A 818 10.02 9.47 25.50
N GLY A 819 10.74 8.57 24.77
CA GLY A 819 12.19 8.50 24.77
C GLY A 819 12.80 7.77 25.97
N SER A 820 12.03 7.17 26.85
CA SER A 820 12.52 6.51 28.07
C SER A 820 12.57 5.00 27.93
N ILE A 821 13.51 4.38 28.65
CA ILE A 821 13.61 2.94 28.86
C ILE A 821 13.28 2.66 30.31
N TYR A 822 12.26 1.87 30.56
CA TYR A 822 11.86 1.46 31.91
C TYR A 822 12.37 0.04 32.17
N LEU A 823 13.04 -0.16 33.29
CA LEU A 823 13.62 -1.44 33.69
C LEU A 823 12.86 -1.97 34.91
N PHE A 824 12.40 -3.23 34.80
CA PHE A 824 11.76 -3.94 35.90
C PHE A 824 12.53 -5.22 36.20
N ARG A 825 12.61 -5.59 37.45
CA ARG A 825 13.01 -6.92 37.88
C ARG A 825 11.81 -7.85 37.81
N VAL A 826 12.02 -9.04 37.31
CA VAL A 826 11.00 -10.06 37.13
C VAL A 826 11.28 -11.22 38.09
N SER A 827 10.25 -11.77 38.70
CA SER A 827 10.38 -12.98 39.53
C SER A 827 10.65 -14.21 38.66
N ARG A 828 11.19 -15.25 39.27
CA ARG A 828 11.56 -16.50 38.56
C ARG A 828 10.38 -17.17 37.85
N ASP A 829 9.17 -17.02 38.38
CA ASP A 829 7.92 -17.52 37.79
C ASP A 829 7.38 -16.63 36.67
N GLY A 830 7.96 -15.46 36.42
CA GLY A 830 7.56 -14.51 35.38
C GLY A 830 6.33 -13.66 35.71
N PHE A 831 5.66 -13.83 36.86
CA PHE A 831 4.38 -13.17 37.14
C PHE A 831 4.50 -11.90 37.98
N SER A 832 5.62 -11.70 38.69
CA SER A 832 5.79 -10.54 39.59
C SER A 832 6.83 -9.55 39.04
N TYR A 833 6.47 -8.30 38.97
CA TYR A 833 7.28 -7.22 38.39
C TYR A 833 7.51 -6.11 39.39
N LYS A 834 8.77 -5.79 39.61
CA LYS A 834 9.18 -4.68 40.51
C LYS A 834 9.99 -3.67 39.69
N LYS A 835 9.52 -2.41 39.68
CA LYS A 835 10.24 -1.30 39.03
C LYS A 835 11.67 -1.23 39.60
N SER A 836 12.65 -1.25 38.70
CA SER A 836 14.06 -1.13 39.08
C SER A 836 14.57 0.27 38.79
N ASN A 837 14.63 0.66 37.52
CA ASN A 837 15.25 1.89 37.09
C ASN A 837 14.54 2.49 35.87
N LYS A 838 14.91 3.75 35.56
CA LYS A 838 14.48 4.43 34.34
C LYS A 838 15.68 5.13 33.69
N ILE A 839 15.90 4.89 32.43
CA ILE A 839 16.88 5.59 31.61
C ILE A 839 16.13 6.60 30.74
N ARG A 840 16.60 7.85 30.69
CA ARG A 840 15.97 8.91 29.87
C ARG A 840 16.80 9.13 28.61
N GLY A 841 16.21 8.98 27.45
CA GLY A 841 16.72 9.38 26.16
C GLY A 841 16.08 10.69 25.69
N SER A 842 16.59 11.24 24.59
CA SER A 842 16.15 12.52 24.04
C SER A 842 15.11 12.41 22.92
N GLN A 843 14.98 11.21 22.31
CA GLN A 843 14.12 10.98 21.15
C GLN A 843 13.24 9.73 21.37
N PRO A 844 12.09 9.65 20.68
CA PRO A 844 11.25 8.46 20.69
C PRO A 844 12.03 7.20 20.29
N LEU A 845 11.90 6.14 21.08
CA LEU A 845 12.55 4.84 20.84
C LEU A 845 11.58 3.88 20.17
N THR A 846 12.05 3.12 19.18
CA THR A 846 11.20 2.21 18.37
C THR A 846 11.55 0.74 18.55
N GLN A 847 12.82 0.42 18.78
CA GLN A 847 13.33 -0.96 18.86
C GLN A 847 14.32 -1.09 19.98
N LEU A 848 14.49 -2.32 20.47
CA LEU A 848 15.37 -2.65 21.60
C LEU A 848 15.90 -4.06 21.47
N ASP A 849 17.20 -4.26 21.79
CA ASP A 849 17.83 -5.56 21.97
C ASP A 849 18.72 -5.55 23.20
N TRP A 850 18.81 -6.68 23.90
CA TRP A 850 19.71 -6.93 25.01
C TRP A 850 21.03 -7.57 24.55
N SER A 851 22.12 -7.21 25.20
CA SER A 851 23.37 -7.97 25.10
C SER A 851 23.26 -9.35 25.78
N THR A 852 24.03 -10.34 25.30
CA THR A 852 24.00 -11.70 25.83
C THR A 852 24.43 -11.80 27.30
N ASP A 853 25.19 -10.82 27.78
CA ASP A 853 25.66 -10.70 29.18
C ASP A 853 24.75 -9.84 30.06
N SER A 854 23.63 -9.33 29.50
CA SER A 854 22.68 -8.42 30.17
C SER A 854 23.27 -7.09 30.68
N ASN A 855 24.46 -6.69 30.24
CA ASN A 855 25.10 -5.45 30.68
C ASN A 855 24.72 -4.26 29.83
N TYR A 856 24.34 -4.48 28.56
CA TYR A 856 24.06 -3.41 27.62
C TYR A 856 22.69 -3.59 26.94
N ILE A 857 22.10 -2.49 26.58
CA ILE A 857 20.90 -2.41 25.75
C ILE A 857 21.23 -1.54 24.52
N GLN A 858 20.90 -2.02 23.33
CA GLN A 858 20.85 -1.18 22.16
C GLN A 858 19.42 -0.78 21.83
N THR A 859 19.23 0.43 21.36
CA THR A 859 17.93 0.95 20.93
C THR A 859 18.05 1.72 19.64
N VAL A 860 16.97 1.75 18.87
CA VAL A 860 16.83 2.56 17.67
C VAL A 860 15.82 3.67 17.91
N THR A 861 16.18 4.89 17.55
CA THR A 861 15.25 6.03 17.61
C THR A 861 14.34 6.09 16.39
N ALA A 862 13.28 6.89 16.44
CA ALA A 862 12.39 7.16 15.31
C ALA A 862 13.11 7.75 14.08
N ASP A 863 14.28 8.36 14.28
CA ASP A 863 15.14 8.89 13.21
C ASP A 863 16.21 7.88 12.75
N TYR A 864 16.16 6.64 13.25
CA TYR A 864 17.12 5.56 12.94
C TYR A 864 18.53 5.83 13.48
N ASP A 865 18.65 6.55 14.59
CA ASP A 865 19.92 6.63 15.32
C ASP A 865 20.05 5.43 16.24
N LEU A 866 21.21 4.79 16.20
CA LEU A 866 21.57 3.66 17.05
C LEU A 866 22.17 4.19 18.36
N CYS A 867 21.53 3.87 19.48
CA CYS A 867 21.96 4.27 20.83
C CYS A 867 22.28 3.04 21.67
N PHE A 868 23.31 3.15 22.50
CA PHE A 868 23.74 2.12 23.44
C PHE A 868 23.65 2.62 24.86
N TRP A 869 23.25 1.74 25.77
CA TRP A 869 22.99 2.07 27.17
C TRP A 869 23.65 1.01 28.08
N ASP A 870 24.43 1.47 29.06
CA ASP A 870 24.94 0.62 30.12
C ASP A 870 23.87 0.49 31.22
N VAL A 871 23.44 -0.74 31.48
CA VAL A 871 22.38 -1.07 32.45
C VAL A 871 22.80 -0.81 33.89
N LYS A 872 24.10 -0.91 34.21
CA LYS A 872 24.63 -0.69 35.55
C LYS A 872 24.77 0.78 35.87
N SER A 873 25.34 1.55 34.97
CA SER A 873 25.56 3.00 35.16
C SER A 873 24.34 3.84 34.79
N LEU A 874 23.32 3.25 34.13
CA LEU A 874 22.12 3.90 33.63
C LEU A 874 22.41 5.08 32.69
N SER A 875 23.55 5.05 32.01
CA SER A 875 24.03 6.13 31.14
C SER A 875 24.21 5.66 29.70
N PRO A 876 24.11 6.60 28.73
CA PRO A 876 24.42 6.26 27.35
C PRO A 876 25.92 6.00 27.18
N GLU A 877 26.26 4.95 26.41
CA GLU A 877 27.63 4.72 25.95
C GLU A 877 27.95 5.69 24.81
N LYS A 878 28.95 6.54 25.00
CA LYS A 878 29.29 7.61 24.07
C LYS A 878 30.17 7.16 22.89
N SER A 879 30.85 6.00 23.04
CA SER A 879 31.75 5.49 22.00
C SER A 879 31.12 4.29 21.26
N PRO A 880 30.54 4.47 20.07
CA PRO A 880 29.95 3.38 19.28
C PRO A 880 30.98 2.30 18.93
N ILE A 881 32.25 2.66 18.79
CA ILE A 881 33.33 1.73 18.40
C ILE A 881 33.55 0.64 19.46
N VAL A 882 33.37 0.98 20.75
CA VAL A 882 33.51 0.00 21.85
C VAL A 882 32.42 -1.07 21.76
N MET A 883 31.26 -0.72 21.21
CA MET A 883 30.09 -1.57 21.16
C MET A 883 30.05 -2.50 19.92
N LYS A 884 30.99 -2.34 18.97
CA LYS A 884 30.97 -3.09 17.70
C LYS A 884 31.13 -4.59 17.86
N ASP A 885 31.83 -5.04 18.90
CA ASP A 885 32.12 -6.46 19.19
C ASP A 885 31.18 -7.08 20.24
N VAL A 886 30.18 -6.30 20.76
CA VAL A 886 29.20 -6.80 21.70
C VAL A 886 28.25 -7.78 21.00
N LYS A 887 28.04 -8.94 21.64
CA LYS A 887 27.10 -9.95 21.16
C LYS A 887 25.70 -9.62 21.68
N TRP A 888 24.75 -9.52 20.75
CA TRP A 888 23.35 -9.26 21.03
C TRP A 888 22.56 -10.56 21.14
N TYR A 889 21.74 -10.70 22.18
CA TYR A 889 20.89 -11.87 22.42
C TYR A 889 19.85 -12.01 21.29
N THR A 890 19.13 -10.94 21.00
CA THR A 890 18.27 -10.81 19.83
C THR A 890 18.89 -9.82 18.85
N HIS A 891 18.44 -9.76 17.62
CA HIS A 891 18.75 -8.69 16.67
C HIS A 891 17.49 -8.31 15.94
N ASN A 892 16.67 -7.47 16.59
CA ASN A 892 15.42 -6.94 16.08
C ASN A 892 15.57 -5.48 15.60
N SER A 893 16.72 -4.88 15.84
CA SER A 893 17.04 -3.52 15.43
C SER A 893 17.30 -3.44 13.93
N THR A 894 16.66 -2.48 13.28
CA THR A 894 16.80 -2.22 11.83
C THR A 894 18.12 -1.54 11.47
N VAL A 895 18.82 -1.00 12.43
CA VAL A 895 20.18 -0.45 12.28
C VAL A 895 21.11 -1.11 13.28
N GLY A 896 22.30 -1.42 12.85
CA GLY A 896 23.29 -2.08 13.66
C GLY A 896 24.56 -2.41 12.87
N PHE A 897 25.64 -2.72 13.58
CA PHE A 897 26.92 -3.00 12.91
C PHE A 897 26.88 -4.26 12.06
N MET A 898 26.14 -5.28 12.49
CA MET A 898 26.04 -6.58 11.81
C MET A 898 25.00 -6.61 10.66
N VAL A 899 24.18 -5.57 10.51
CA VAL A 899 23.05 -5.50 9.56
C VAL A 899 23.10 -4.26 8.65
N SER A 900 24.20 -3.51 8.68
CA SER A 900 24.35 -2.28 7.91
C SER A 900 24.20 -2.45 6.41
N GLY A 901 24.52 -3.66 5.89
CA GLY A 901 24.45 -3.98 4.47
C GLY A 901 23.05 -4.04 3.89
N MET A 902 22.00 -4.28 4.71
CA MET A 902 20.62 -4.28 4.22
C MET A 902 20.15 -2.89 3.76
N TRP A 903 20.84 -1.81 4.18
CA TRP A 903 20.59 -0.44 3.75
C TRP A 903 21.33 -0.10 2.44
N ASN A 904 20.98 -0.77 1.35
CA ASN A 904 21.62 -0.55 0.06
C ASN A 904 20.90 0.57 -0.71
N ASN A 905 21.57 1.72 -0.88
CA ASN A 905 21.02 2.89 -1.57
C ASN A 905 20.70 2.67 -3.06
N ARG A 906 21.14 1.55 -3.65
CA ARG A 906 20.85 1.22 -5.07
C ARG A 906 19.44 0.68 -5.26
N PHE A 907 18.87 0.02 -4.22
CA PHE A 907 17.61 -0.70 -4.30
C PHE A 907 16.47 0.03 -3.59
N TYR A 908 16.82 0.87 -2.60
CA TYR A 908 15.80 1.64 -1.90
C TYR A 908 15.59 3.00 -2.59
N PRO A 909 14.41 3.24 -3.16
CA PRO A 909 14.03 4.61 -3.46
C PRO A 909 14.05 5.41 -2.15
N MET A 910 14.30 6.71 -2.22
CA MET A 910 14.38 7.60 -1.03
C MET A 910 13.11 7.57 -0.16
N THR A 911 12.06 6.92 -0.61
CA THR A 911 10.73 6.84 0.02
C THR A 911 10.50 5.53 0.81
N SER A 912 11.18 4.43 0.46
CA SER A 912 11.04 3.16 1.16
C SER A 912 12.02 3.06 2.32
N ILE A 913 11.54 2.63 3.48
CA ILE A 913 12.30 2.58 4.73
C ILE A 913 12.09 1.22 5.37
N ILE A 914 13.19 0.59 5.83
CA ILE A 914 13.13 -0.67 6.57
C ILE A 914 12.40 -0.44 7.90
N SER A 915 11.33 -1.16 8.12
CA SER A 915 10.48 -1.08 9.32
C SER A 915 10.81 -2.14 10.36
N THR A 916 11.22 -3.33 9.91
CA THR A 916 11.53 -4.47 10.78
C THR A 916 12.75 -5.24 10.27
N ALA A 917 13.48 -5.82 11.20
CA ALA A 917 14.54 -6.77 10.94
C ALA A 917 14.50 -7.89 11.99
N SER A 918 14.94 -9.08 11.64
CA SER A 918 15.11 -10.19 12.57
C SER A 918 16.19 -11.13 12.06
N ARG A 919 17.03 -11.59 12.97
CA ARG A 919 18.07 -12.59 12.74
C ARG A 919 17.58 -13.98 13.08
N SER A 920 17.98 -14.99 12.31
CA SER A 920 17.79 -16.41 12.62
C SER A 920 18.51 -16.84 13.92
N ALA A 921 18.02 -17.87 14.58
CA ALA A 921 18.66 -18.45 15.77
C ALA A 921 20.01 -19.10 15.42
N ALA A 922 20.13 -19.67 14.23
CA ALA A 922 21.40 -20.24 13.69
C ALA A 922 22.44 -19.17 13.31
N HIS A 923 22.07 -17.88 13.32
CA HIS A 923 22.95 -16.75 12.94
C HIS A 923 23.47 -16.81 11.49
N ASP A 924 22.68 -17.32 10.56
CA ASP A 924 23.02 -17.47 9.14
C ASP A 924 22.14 -16.61 8.23
N LEU A 925 20.93 -16.23 8.69
CA LEU A 925 19.94 -15.47 7.92
C LEU A 925 19.49 -14.21 8.63
N LEU A 926 19.10 -13.22 7.84
CA LEU A 926 18.48 -11.98 8.27
C LEU A 926 17.28 -11.66 7.39
N ILE A 927 16.11 -11.55 7.99
CA ILE A 927 14.92 -11.04 7.30
C ILE A 927 14.75 -9.56 7.56
N SER A 928 14.34 -8.80 6.55
CA SER A 928 13.90 -7.41 6.68
C SER A 928 12.58 -7.19 5.99
N GLY A 929 11.76 -6.30 6.56
CA GLY A 929 10.54 -5.80 5.95
C GLY A 929 10.60 -4.29 5.81
N ASP A 930 9.92 -3.73 4.81
CA ASP A 930 9.91 -2.29 4.57
C ASP A 930 8.51 -1.66 4.54
N THR A 931 8.47 -0.34 4.40
CA THR A 931 7.23 0.45 4.38
C THR A 931 6.42 0.29 3.08
N ASP A 932 7.00 -0.28 2.04
CA ASP A 932 6.36 -0.51 0.75
C ASP A 932 5.90 -1.98 0.57
N GLY A 933 6.03 -2.80 1.64
CA GLY A 933 5.52 -4.16 1.68
C GLY A 933 6.47 -5.24 1.16
N TYR A 934 7.73 -4.91 0.95
CA TYR A 934 8.74 -5.88 0.56
C TYR A 934 9.30 -6.62 1.76
N LEU A 935 9.45 -7.93 1.62
CA LEU A 935 10.22 -8.81 2.49
C LEU A 935 11.51 -9.17 1.78
N ARG A 936 12.65 -9.09 2.47
CA ARG A 936 13.96 -9.47 1.92
C ARG A 936 14.69 -10.36 2.87
N LEU A 937 15.23 -11.45 2.32
CA LEU A 937 16.03 -12.42 3.04
C LEU A 937 17.49 -12.26 2.62
N PHE A 938 18.36 -11.98 3.58
CA PHE A 938 19.81 -11.79 3.42
C PHE A 938 20.57 -12.89 4.16
N ARG A 939 21.82 -13.11 3.80
CA ARG A 939 22.78 -13.80 4.66
C ARG A 939 23.13 -12.94 5.87
N TYR A 940 23.35 -13.55 7.00
CA TYR A 940 23.84 -12.87 8.21
C TYR A 940 25.27 -13.34 8.54
N PRO A 941 26.20 -12.45 8.92
CA PRO A 941 26.07 -11.01 9.04
C PRO A 941 26.02 -10.28 7.69
N CYS A 942 25.19 -9.23 7.59
CA CYS A 942 25.02 -8.41 6.40
C CYS A 942 25.81 -7.11 6.55
N LEU A 943 27.10 -7.13 6.22
CA LEU A 943 28.03 -6.01 6.43
C LEU A 943 28.21 -5.13 5.19
N SER A 944 28.00 -5.67 3.99
CA SER A 944 28.28 -4.99 2.74
C SER A 944 27.00 -4.37 2.14
N THR A 945 27.09 -3.11 1.72
CA THR A 945 26.01 -2.45 0.94
C THR A 945 25.82 -3.04 -0.47
N LYS A 946 26.62 -4.05 -0.84
CA LYS A 946 26.50 -4.81 -2.09
C LYS A 946 25.83 -6.17 -1.88
N ALA A 947 25.41 -6.49 -0.66
CA ALA A 947 24.75 -7.76 -0.35
C ALA A 947 23.50 -7.95 -1.24
N GLU A 948 23.39 -9.13 -1.84
CA GLU A 948 22.25 -9.55 -2.62
C GLU A 948 21.27 -10.31 -1.72
N TYR A 949 20.00 -10.41 -2.16
CA TYR A 949 18.93 -10.94 -1.33
C TYR A 949 17.85 -11.63 -2.18
N ASN A 950 17.07 -12.49 -1.55
CA ASN A 950 15.79 -12.97 -2.08
C ASN A 950 14.68 -12.04 -1.64
N GLU A 951 13.73 -11.71 -2.53
CA GLU A 951 12.69 -10.70 -2.28
C GLU A 951 11.29 -11.24 -2.60
N GLU A 952 10.35 -10.98 -1.69
CA GLU A 952 8.92 -11.25 -1.88
C GLU A 952 8.10 -9.99 -1.58
N LYS A 953 6.99 -9.81 -2.32
CA LYS A 953 6.08 -8.68 -2.11
C LYS A 953 4.64 -9.13 -2.15
N LEU A 954 4.04 -9.36 -0.98
CA LEU A 954 2.63 -9.73 -0.82
C LEU A 954 1.85 -8.77 0.08
N TYR A 955 2.52 -7.78 0.65
CA TYR A 955 1.90 -6.69 1.39
C TYR A 955 1.84 -5.42 0.54
N SER A 956 0.77 -4.65 0.67
CA SER A 956 0.66 -3.34 0.03
C SER A 956 1.07 -2.19 0.95
N GLY A 957 1.09 -2.46 2.24
CA GLY A 957 1.46 -1.54 3.31
C GLY A 957 2.77 -1.90 3.98
N THR A 958 3.03 -1.24 5.10
CA THR A 958 4.22 -1.49 5.92
C THR A 958 4.20 -2.90 6.48
N VAL A 959 5.28 -3.66 6.29
CA VAL A 959 5.54 -4.87 7.07
C VAL A 959 5.93 -4.42 8.48
N ALA A 960 5.03 -4.60 9.44
CA ALA A 960 5.21 -4.07 10.79
C ALA A 960 6.23 -4.88 11.59
N CYS A 961 6.19 -6.19 11.47
CA CYS A 961 7.09 -7.10 12.18
C CYS A 961 7.32 -8.38 11.37
N GLY A 962 8.52 -8.94 11.45
CA GLY A 962 8.86 -10.25 10.91
C GLY A 962 9.79 -10.98 11.90
N ARG A 963 9.54 -12.27 12.16
CA ARG A 963 10.31 -13.09 13.10
C ARG A 963 10.48 -14.50 12.59
N PHE A 964 11.68 -15.06 12.76
CA PHE A 964 11.90 -16.50 12.62
C PHE A 964 11.25 -17.25 13.79
N LEU A 965 10.64 -18.38 13.55
CA LEU A 965 10.24 -19.30 14.60
C LEU A 965 11.51 -19.99 15.18
N PHE A 966 11.37 -20.60 16.36
CA PHE A 966 12.51 -21.14 17.11
C PHE A 966 13.37 -22.16 16.33
N ASN A 967 12.78 -22.84 15.36
CA ASN A 967 13.43 -23.86 14.53
C ASN A 967 14.11 -23.32 13.27
N ASP A 968 14.02 -22.02 13.00
CA ASP A 968 14.50 -21.35 11.77
C ASP A 968 14.00 -21.99 10.46
N ARG A 969 12.92 -22.79 10.50
CA ARG A 969 12.27 -23.34 9.29
C ARG A 969 11.18 -22.42 8.77
N ASN A 970 10.53 -21.73 9.68
CA ASN A 970 9.42 -20.87 9.35
C ASN A 970 9.70 -19.42 9.78
N VAL A 971 9.08 -18.51 9.05
CA VAL A 971 9.07 -17.08 9.35
C VAL A 971 7.64 -16.61 9.46
N VAL A 972 7.32 -15.84 10.47
CA VAL A 972 6.02 -15.17 10.61
C VAL A 972 6.19 -13.68 10.35
N THR A 973 5.29 -13.12 9.56
CA THR A 973 5.29 -11.69 9.22
C THR A 973 3.92 -11.08 9.40
N VAL A 974 3.92 -9.80 9.77
CA VAL A 974 2.71 -9.04 10.09
C VAL A 974 2.68 -7.76 9.27
N GLY A 975 1.57 -7.52 8.58
CA GLY A 975 1.28 -6.28 7.90
C GLY A 975 0.57 -5.30 8.83
N GLY A 976 1.14 -4.10 9.01
CA GLY A 976 0.64 -3.13 9.98
C GLY A 976 -0.77 -2.64 9.66
N THR A 977 -0.96 -2.04 8.50
CA THR A 977 -2.22 -1.36 8.12
C THR A 977 -3.26 -2.28 7.52
N ASP A 978 -2.85 -3.31 6.80
CA ASP A 978 -3.71 -4.29 6.13
C ASP A 978 -4.14 -5.46 7.06
N ALA A 979 -3.61 -5.47 8.30
CA ALA A 979 -3.87 -6.49 9.33
C ALA A 979 -3.59 -7.93 8.86
N ALA A 980 -2.80 -8.11 7.80
CA ALA A 980 -2.45 -9.41 7.27
C ALA A 980 -1.38 -10.07 8.14
N LEU A 981 -1.54 -11.36 8.37
CA LEU A 981 -0.60 -12.23 9.08
C LEU A 981 -0.27 -13.38 8.13
N MET A 982 1.02 -13.63 7.90
CA MET A 982 1.48 -14.65 6.96
C MET A 982 2.56 -15.51 7.59
N LEU A 983 2.47 -16.82 7.36
CA LEU A 983 3.46 -17.81 7.70
C LEU A 983 4.19 -18.24 6.44
N TRP A 984 5.52 -18.27 6.51
CA TRP A 984 6.41 -18.62 5.41
C TRP A 984 7.25 -19.81 5.77
N GLU A 985 7.46 -20.69 4.84
CA GLU A 985 8.44 -21.75 4.93
C GLU A 985 9.74 -21.34 4.22
N LEU A 986 10.88 -21.74 4.78
CA LEU A 986 12.18 -21.56 4.17
C LEU A 986 12.55 -22.82 3.38
N THR A 987 12.54 -22.71 2.06
CA THR A 987 12.84 -23.81 1.13
C THR A 987 14.22 -23.63 0.49
N GLU A 988 14.91 -24.71 0.26
CA GLU A 988 16.17 -24.77 -0.49
C GLU A 988 15.85 -25.20 -1.91
N GLU A 989 15.74 -24.26 -2.84
CA GLU A 989 15.67 -24.50 -4.29
C GLU A 989 16.65 -23.64 -5.05
#